data_1125ffcc8286c2eab7c9f3b37c4d5c1c
#
_entry.id   1125ffcc8286c2eab7c9f3b37c4d5c1c
#
_cell.length_a   1.000
_cell.length_b   1.000
_cell.length_c   1.000
_cell.angle_alpha   90.00
_cell.angle_beta   90.00
_cell.angle_gamma   90.00
#
_symmetry.space_group_name_H-M   'P 1'
#
loop_
_entity.id
_entity.type
_entity.pdbx_description
1 polymer ?
#
loop_
_entity_poly.entity_id
_entity_poly.type
_entity_poly.pdbx_seq_one_letter_code
_entity_poly.pdbx_strand_id
1 'polypeptide(L)'
;MMPSFPLISLRNTLRTLLWLSIFSALILVCTLVAYIYSAQTSISGKRIINSLGDPVLITFDESQIPHIQAKSSADALFALGYLHASERSWQMEINRRLASGRLSEILGKETLPIDRYMRTLGIKHAAEKQFDRYPLTAKRLLQAYADGVNAGNAQLGWALPVEYFLTGSKPGHWSATDSVSWMLMMALNLGGNMHKELDRLELSQTLSTKQIWEVLPPYDADEPVSNVDFAKLYRDNKVFNSKNQALIPAEELALNEVPGGKDGIGSNNWALSGKLTASGKPLLANDPHLGLSAPALWYFAHLESPELNVIGATLPGIPAVILGRTDRLAWSFTNTNPDVQDLFIEQLDPKNPSLYRGPNGPLAFQVRQEIIDIKGEPLLRFLVKETRHGPVISDSYARAGRAIDTQRFALALRWAALDIENQSVVSLLEMNQAKNLDAFKLALNKNYAPMQNVVMADVDGNIAYRATGAVPRRTLHQGLYGVAPALGWDKQYDWIGYVPLDQLPSSNNPEQGWLATANQKVVAANDPNPLTSDWDIPARYNRIVQLIQARPTHDLASMKTMQADTLSLGSTPLLPLFRTIQSKHPLGAQALQISNHFDADMQANSAAALIFNAWADQLTRKLFSRLAYVFTETYGARNFRSALILQLQDPHSPWCDDPRTPTIESCADASNDAFDRALDLLSKQFGSDPTKWAWGNAHMAISEHHPLGKIKVLGAMFNLKQPFPGDSFSVNIGRLELLRAENPFETKQASSMRAIYDLSNLEQSLFIYQAGQSGWVQSQFYGNMGPLWANNQYLPLQMKPEKITHQLELATKK
;
A
#
# COMPACT_ATOMS: atom_id res chain seq x y z
N MET A 1 70.97 -25.93 -31.96
CA MET A 1 70.94 -24.66 -31.23
C MET A 1 69.47 -24.24 -31.02
N MET A 2 68.95 -24.47 -29.84
CA MET A 2 67.66 -23.94 -29.44
C MET A 2 67.81 -22.50 -28.99
N PRO A 3 66.97 -21.54 -29.36
CA PRO A 3 67.07 -20.18 -28.86
C PRO A 3 66.53 -20.12 -27.46
N SER A 4 67.31 -19.63 -26.50
CA SER A 4 66.91 -19.26 -25.16
C SER A 4 65.98 -18.05 -25.20
N PHE A 5 64.74 -18.24 -24.89
CA PHE A 5 63.80 -17.12 -24.61
C PHE A 5 64.19 -16.43 -23.31
N PRO A 6 64.28 -15.13 -23.22
CA PRO A 6 64.78 -14.46 -22.04
C PRO A 6 63.71 -14.38 -20.95
N LEU A 7 63.93 -15.06 -19.81
CA LEU A 7 63.15 -15.01 -18.60
C LEU A 7 62.90 -13.60 -18.04
N ILE A 8 63.71 -12.59 -18.49
CA ILE A 8 63.62 -11.16 -18.16
C ILE A 8 62.34 -10.50 -18.69
N SER A 9 61.79 -10.99 -19.81
CA SER A 9 60.58 -10.43 -20.42
C SER A 9 59.30 -10.75 -19.60
N LEU A 10 59.16 -11.92 -19.05
CA LEU A 10 57.99 -12.37 -18.28
C LEU A 10 57.79 -11.54 -16.97
N ARG A 11 58.88 -11.27 -16.27
CA ARG A 11 58.85 -10.48 -15.00
C ARG A 11 58.48 -9.00 -15.26
N ASN A 12 58.94 -8.42 -16.34
CA ASN A 12 58.59 -7.05 -16.72
C ASN A 12 57.16 -6.98 -17.22
N THR A 13 56.69 -7.96 -18.02
CA THR A 13 55.29 -8.04 -18.47
C THR A 13 54.32 -8.20 -17.28
N LEU A 14 54.63 -9.05 -16.30
CA LEU A 14 53.86 -9.20 -15.07
C LEU A 14 53.83 -7.91 -14.24
N ARG A 15 54.97 -7.23 -14.12
CA ARG A 15 54.98 -5.90 -13.46
C ARG A 15 54.16 -4.86 -14.18
N THR A 16 54.23 -4.78 -15.50
CA THR A 16 53.43 -3.85 -16.31
C THR A 16 51.95 -4.16 -16.18
N LEU A 17 51.54 -5.43 -16.22
CA LEU A 17 50.16 -5.87 -16.00
C LEU A 17 49.68 -5.51 -14.59
N LEU A 18 50.51 -5.69 -13.56
CA LEU A 18 50.18 -5.31 -12.19
C LEU A 18 49.98 -3.78 -12.07
N TRP A 19 50.89 -2.99 -12.64
CA TRP A 19 50.76 -1.51 -12.63
C TRP A 19 49.54 -1.05 -13.42
N LEU A 20 49.24 -1.67 -14.57
CA LEU A 20 48.02 -1.39 -15.34
C LEU A 20 46.76 -1.75 -14.54
N SER A 21 46.75 -2.88 -13.82
CA SER A 21 45.63 -3.26 -12.94
C SER A 21 45.44 -2.30 -11.77
N ILE A 22 46.54 -1.88 -11.10
CA ILE A 22 46.49 -0.88 -10.03
C ILE A 22 46.00 0.47 -10.57
N PHE A 23 46.50 0.92 -11.71
CA PHE A 23 46.08 2.16 -12.35
C PHE A 23 44.63 2.14 -12.76
N SER A 24 44.17 1.03 -13.35
CA SER A 24 42.76 0.83 -13.71
C SER A 24 41.87 0.82 -12.46
N ALA A 25 42.29 0.16 -11.38
CA ALA A 25 41.59 0.15 -10.12
C ALA A 25 41.51 1.56 -9.51
N LEU A 26 42.62 2.33 -9.57
CA LEU A 26 42.64 3.71 -9.10
C LEU A 26 41.71 4.63 -9.92
N ILE A 27 41.71 4.51 -11.27
CA ILE A 27 40.76 5.21 -12.14
C ILE A 27 39.32 4.85 -11.76
N LEU A 28 39.03 3.57 -11.58
CA LEU A 28 37.69 3.12 -11.18
C LEU A 28 37.26 3.75 -9.84
N VAL A 29 38.15 3.72 -8.84
CA VAL A 29 37.88 4.34 -7.52
C VAL A 29 37.67 5.84 -7.65
N CYS A 30 38.53 6.55 -8.39
CA CYS A 30 38.39 7.99 -8.63
C CYS A 30 37.08 8.31 -9.35
N THR A 31 36.72 7.52 -10.37
CA THR A 31 35.46 7.67 -11.10
C THR A 31 34.27 7.43 -10.19
N LEU A 32 34.32 6.39 -9.35
CA LEU A 32 33.28 6.10 -8.37
C LEU A 32 33.12 7.22 -7.35
N VAL A 33 34.22 7.74 -6.81
CA VAL A 33 34.21 8.88 -5.88
C VAL A 33 33.66 10.13 -6.55
N ALA A 34 34.10 10.43 -7.76
CA ALA A 34 33.60 11.56 -8.55
C ALA A 34 32.09 11.40 -8.84
N TYR A 35 31.65 10.18 -9.18
CA TYR A 35 30.24 9.88 -9.37
C TYR A 35 29.43 10.10 -8.08
N ILE A 36 29.86 9.50 -6.95
CA ILE A 36 29.18 9.65 -5.65
C ILE A 36 29.08 11.11 -5.26
N TYR A 37 30.16 11.89 -5.45
CA TYR A 37 30.18 13.32 -5.14
C TYR A 37 29.26 14.14 -6.07
N SER A 38 29.25 13.82 -7.36
CA SER A 38 28.44 14.53 -8.37
C SER A 38 26.95 14.13 -8.33
N ALA A 39 26.64 12.92 -7.85
CA ALA A 39 25.28 12.38 -7.74
C ALA A 39 24.56 12.86 -6.47
N GLN A 40 25.17 13.73 -5.64
CA GLN A 40 24.46 14.32 -4.50
C GLN A 40 23.54 15.44 -4.97
N THR A 41 22.31 15.45 -4.46
CA THR A 41 21.38 16.55 -4.70
C THR A 41 21.96 17.85 -4.15
N SER A 42 22.00 18.86 -5.00
CA SER A 42 22.45 20.18 -4.56
C SER A 42 21.32 20.90 -3.83
N ILE A 43 21.42 20.94 -2.51
CA ILE A 43 20.46 21.58 -1.59
C ILE A 43 20.89 23.02 -1.20
N SER A 44 21.92 23.54 -1.82
CA SER A 44 22.47 24.89 -1.53
C SER A 44 22.83 25.66 -2.79
N GLY A 45 22.85 26.97 -2.65
CA GLY A 45 23.30 27.90 -3.69
C GLY A 45 22.17 28.42 -4.57
N LYS A 46 22.48 28.78 -5.81
CA LYS A 46 21.52 29.40 -6.75
C LYS A 46 21.45 28.61 -8.05
N ARG A 47 20.22 28.36 -8.54
CA ARG A 47 19.96 27.73 -9.82
C ARG A 47 19.10 28.63 -10.69
N ILE A 48 19.52 28.83 -11.93
CA ILE A 48 18.76 29.60 -12.92
C ILE A 48 17.83 28.68 -13.65
N ILE A 49 16.52 28.93 -13.59
CA ILE A 49 15.45 28.14 -14.18
C ILE A 49 14.66 29.01 -15.16
N ASN A 50 14.57 28.57 -16.43
CA ASN A 50 13.92 29.37 -17.49
C ASN A 50 12.39 29.36 -17.42
N SER A 51 11.79 28.29 -16.87
CA SER A 51 10.34 28.06 -16.83
C SER A 51 9.67 28.49 -15.51
N LEU A 52 10.41 29.10 -14.60
CA LEU A 52 9.89 29.59 -13.32
C LEU A 52 9.31 31.00 -13.50
N GLY A 53 8.18 31.28 -12.86
CA GLY A 53 7.51 32.58 -12.92
C GLY A 53 8.26 33.66 -12.11
N ASP A 54 8.35 33.45 -10.81
CA ASP A 54 9.08 34.28 -9.85
C ASP A 54 10.15 33.47 -9.09
N PRO A 55 11.22 34.11 -8.57
CA PRO A 55 12.20 33.39 -7.76
C PRO A 55 11.60 32.73 -6.53
N VAL A 56 12.06 31.50 -6.21
CA VAL A 56 11.64 30.73 -5.06
C VAL A 56 12.82 30.50 -4.13
N LEU A 57 12.62 30.73 -2.83
CA LEU A 57 13.57 30.42 -1.79
C LEU A 57 13.19 29.09 -1.13
N ILE A 58 14.14 28.17 -1.03
CA ILE A 58 13.99 26.88 -0.37
C ILE A 58 15.01 26.81 0.76
N THR A 59 14.56 26.66 1.99
CA THR A 59 15.42 26.41 3.14
C THR A 59 15.20 25.00 3.66
N PHE A 60 16.22 24.38 4.24
CA PHE A 60 16.15 23.02 4.77
C PHE A 60 16.45 23.03 6.26
N ASP A 61 15.61 22.35 7.05
CA ASP A 61 15.83 22.13 8.47
C ASP A 61 16.85 21.00 8.73
N GLU A 62 17.05 20.63 10.01
CA GLU A 62 17.95 19.55 10.42
C GLU A 62 17.51 18.16 9.95
N SER A 63 16.22 17.98 9.70
CA SER A 63 15.61 16.74 9.17
C SER A 63 15.59 16.69 7.65
N GLN A 64 16.14 17.72 6.98
CA GLN A 64 16.08 17.94 5.53
C GLN A 64 14.66 18.10 4.98
N ILE A 65 13.71 18.59 5.79
CA ILE A 65 12.43 19.05 5.27
C ILE A 65 12.66 20.37 4.53
N PRO A 66 12.26 20.47 3.25
CA PRO A 66 12.31 21.74 2.53
C PRO A 66 11.15 22.64 2.94
N HIS A 67 11.46 23.91 3.21
CA HIS A 67 10.52 25.00 3.40
C HIS A 67 10.57 25.87 2.15
N ILE A 68 9.56 25.80 1.31
CA ILE A 68 9.45 26.44 0.00
C ILE A 68 8.67 27.74 0.17
N GLN A 69 9.34 28.88 -0.05
CA GLN A 69 8.74 30.21 -0.01
C GLN A 69 8.65 30.79 -1.43
N ALA A 70 7.42 31.00 -1.90
CA ALA A 70 7.12 31.45 -3.26
C ALA A 70 6.11 32.60 -3.27
N LYS A 71 6.06 33.36 -4.38
CA LYS A 71 5.08 34.43 -4.57
C LYS A 71 3.73 33.96 -5.08
N SER A 72 3.66 32.72 -5.59
CA SER A 72 2.42 32.11 -6.07
C SER A 72 2.39 30.61 -5.74
N SER A 73 1.18 30.04 -5.65
CA SER A 73 0.99 28.59 -5.51
C SER A 73 1.61 27.81 -6.68
N ALA A 74 1.59 28.38 -7.90
CA ALA A 74 2.19 27.74 -9.07
C ALA A 74 3.71 27.60 -8.92
N ASP A 75 4.42 28.67 -8.46
CA ASP A 75 5.85 28.64 -8.22
C ASP A 75 6.20 27.71 -7.04
N ALA A 76 5.36 27.66 -5.98
CA ALA A 76 5.56 26.73 -4.87
C ALA A 76 5.47 25.27 -5.33
N LEU A 77 4.48 24.92 -6.16
CA LEU A 77 4.30 23.59 -6.72
C LEU A 77 5.38 23.26 -7.78
N PHE A 78 5.85 24.24 -8.53
CA PHE A 78 7.02 24.08 -9.40
C PHE A 78 8.23 23.65 -8.57
N ALA A 79 8.53 24.38 -7.48
CA ALA A 79 9.66 24.05 -6.61
C ALA A 79 9.51 22.68 -5.93
N LEU A 80 8.29 22.28 -5.54
CA LEU A 80 8.01 20.94 -5.04
C LEU A 80 8.32 19.88 -6.11
N GLY A 81 7.88 20.09 -7.35
CA GLY A 81 8.17 19.19 -8.48
C GLY A 81 9.68 19.08 -8.75
N TYR A 82 10.39 20.19 -8.71
CA TYR A 82 11.84 20.24 -8.83
C TYR A 82 12.54 19.39 -7.75
N LEU A 83 12.15 19.53 -6.48
CA LEU A 83 12.70 18.76 -5.37
C LEU A 83 12.35 17.28 -5.46
N HIS A 84 11.10 16.94 -5.79
CA HIS A 84 10.68 15.54 -5.99
C HIS A 84 11.55 14.87 -7.06
N ALA A 85 11.79 15.53 -8.19
CA ALA A 85 12.63 15.00 -9.26
C ALA A 85 14.11 14.91 -8.85
N SER A 86 14.62 15.92 -8.15
CA SER A 86 16.03 15.93 -7.71
C SER A 86 16.33 14.82 -6.70
N GLU A 87 15.39 14.53 -5.77
CA GLU A 87 15.57 13.56 -4.70
C GLU A 87 15.03 12.17 -5.03
N ARG A 88 14.01 12.06 -5.88
CA ARG A 88 13.24 10.83 -6.09
C ARG A 88 13.05 10.47 -7.57
N SER A 89 13.98 10.90 -8.45
CA SER A 89 13.89 10.75 -9.92
C SER A 89 13.56 9.31 -10.34
N TRP A 90 14.32 8.32 -9.84
CA TRP A 90 14.07 6.91 -10.19
C TRP A 90 12.71 6.42 -9.71
N GLN A 91 12.33 6.72 -8.47
CA GLN A 91 11.03 6.35 -7.92
C GLN A 91 9.89 6.91 -8.79
N MET A 92 9.99 8.18 -9.19
CA MET A 92 9.01 8.81 -10.06
C MET A 92 8.96 8.16 -11.45
N GLU A 93 10.11 7.84 -12.04
CA GLU A 93 10.19 7.20 -13.35
C GLU A 93 9.54 5.82 -13.36
N ILE A 94 9.81 4.98 -12.35
CA ILE A 94 9.17 3.67 -12.21
C ILE A 94 7.66 3.81 -12.02
N ASN A 95 7.20 4.73 -11.18
CA ASN A 95 5.78 4.98 -10.96
C ASN A 95 5.07 5.43 -12.25
N ARG A 96 5.69 6.33 -13.00
CA ARG A 96 5.19 6.82 -14.30
C ARG A 96 5.08 5.70 -15.33
N ARG A 97 6.11 4.84 -15.42
CA ARG A 97 6.12 3.69 -16.33
C ARG A 97 5.10 2.64 -15.91
N LEU A 98 5.00 2.34 -14.63
CA LEU A 98 4.01 1.41 -14.10
C LEU A 98 2.58 1.88 -14.45
N ALA A 99 2.23 3.12 -14.11
CA ALA A 99 0.91 3.68 -14.38
C ALA A 99 0.54 3.69 -15.87
N SER A 100 1.54 3.81 -16.75
CA SER A 100 1.33 3.85 -18.22
C SER A 100 1.54 2.48 -18.92
N GLY A 101 1.86 1.39 -18.17
CA GLY A 101 2.15 0.08 -18.72
C GLY A 101 3.36 0.10 -19.66
N ARG A 102 4.51 0.59 -19.17
CA ARG A 102 5.74 0.81 -19.95
C ARG A 102 7.01 0.33 -19.22
N LEU A 103 6.87 -0.58 -18.26
CA LEU A 103 8.02 -1.15 -17.54
C LEU A 103 8.89 -2.01 -18.46
N SER A 104 8.28 -2.75 -19.40
CA SER A 104 8.97 -3.67 -20.31
C SER A 104 9.96 -2.95 -21.23
N GLU A 105 9.77 -1.66 -21.49
CA GLU A 105 10.72 -0.84 -22.27
C GLU A 105 12.13 -0.82 -21.65
N ILE A 106 12.24 -0.94 -20.32
CA ILE A 106 13.51 -0.86 -19.61
C ILE A 106 13.87 -2.12 -18.83
N LEU A 107 12.88 -2.93 -18.41
CA LEU A 107 13.07 -4.13 -17.60
C LEU A 107 12.89 -5.43 -18.38
N GLY A 108 12.41 -5.37 -19.66
CA GLY A 108 12.26 -6.52 -20.52
C GLY A 108 10.97 -7.32 -20.29
N LYS A 109 10.92 -8.53 -20.87
CA LYS A 109 9.73 -9.39 -20.93
C LYS A 109 9.14 -9.79 -19.56
N GLU A 110 9.95 -9.78 -18.51
CA GLU A 110 9.51 -10.20 -17.17
C GLU A 110 8.40 -9.28 -16.60
N THR A 111 8.35 -8.01 -17.05
CA THR A 111 7.31 -7.06 -16.63
C THR A 111 6.16 -6.94 -17.63
N LEU A 112 6.19 -7.70 -18.72
CA LEU A 112 5.16 -7.67 -19.76
C LEU A 112 3.75 -8.01 -19.26
N PRO A 113 3.54 -8.99 -18.36
CA PRO A 113 2.22 -9.25 -17.81
C PRO A 113 1.63 -8.02 -17.09
N ILE A 114 2.46 -7.31 -16.32
CA ILE A 114 2.08 -6.07 -15.62
C ILE A 114 1.69 -4.99 -16.64
N ASP A 115 2.51 -4.75 -17.64
CA ASP A 115 2.24 -3.74 -18.66
C ASP A 115 0.95 -4.04 -19.44
N ARG A 116 0.71 -5.29 -19.81
CA ARG A 116 -0.54 -5.70 -20.47
C ARG A 116 -1.75 -5.42 -19.60
N TYR A 117 -1.68 -5.75 -18.31
CA TYR A 117 -2.75 -5.48 -17.35
C TYR A 117 -3.02 -3.98 -17.19
N MET A 118 -1.97 -3.18 -16.99
CA MET A 118 -2.10 -1.73 -16.86
C MET A 118 -2.66 -1.06 -18.11
N ARG A 119 -2.25 -1.51 -19.29
CA ARG A 119 -2.81 -1.07 -20.59
C ARG A 119 -4.28 -1.48 -20.72
N THR A 120 -4.63 -2.68 -20.25
CA THR A 120 -6.01 -3.16 -20.25
C THR A 120 -6.88 -2.30 -19.35
N LEU A 121 -6.47 -1.99 -18.12
CA LEU A 121 -7.17 -1.07 -17.23
C LEU A 121 -7.32 0.34 -17.84
N GLY A 122 -6.36 0.77 -18.66
CA GLY A 122 -6.43 2.07 -19.33
C GLY A 122 -6.21 3.26 -18.39
N ILE A 123 -5.42 3.10 -17.32
CA ILE A 123 -5.13 4.13 -16.30
C ILE A 123 -4.74 5.46 -16.92
N LYS A 124 -3.74 5.45 -17.83
CA LYS A 124 -3.27 6.66 -18.50
C LYS A 124 -4.38 7.30 -19.34
N HIS A 125 -5.14 6.50 -20.06
CA HIS A 125 -6.25 6.99 -20.90
C HIS A 125 -7.37 7.63 -20.06
N ALA A 126 -7.71 7.02 -18.92
CA ALA A 126 -8.65 7.59 -17.97
C ALA A 126 -8.12 8.93 -17.41
N ALA A 127 -6.84 8.97 -17.01
CA ALA A 127 -6.21 10.20 -16.50
C ALA A 127 -6.24 11.36 -17.50
N GLU A 128 -5.99 11.09 -18.78
CA GLU A 128 -6.06 12.08 -19.86
C GLU A 128 -7.49 12.65 -20.00
N LYS A 129 -8.49 11.78 -20.03
CA LYS A 129 -9.92 12.20 -20.13
C LYS A 129 -10.37 12.99 -18.89
N GLN A 130 -9.95 12.59 -17.70
CA GLN A 130 -10.24 13.29 -16.45
C GLN A 130 -9.57 14.67 -16.43
N PHE A 131 -8.29 14.75 -16.79
CA PHE A 131 -7.55 15.99 -16.86
C PHE A 131 -8.22 17.01 -17.82
N ASP A 132 -8.75 16.55 -18.96
CA ASP A 132 -9.45 17.42 -19.91
C ASP A 132 -10.66 18.13 -19.29
N ARG A 133 -11.26 17.56 -18.24
CA ARG A 133 -12.40 18.14 -17.52
C ARG A 133 -12.03 19.00 -16.32
N TYR A 134 -10.76 19.04 -15.93
CA TYR A 134 -10.34 19.82 -14.77
C TYR A 134 -10.50 21.33 -15.02
N PRO A 135 -10.76 22.11 -13.94
CA PRO A 135 -10.74 23.57 -14.02
C PRO A 135 -9.39 24.10 -14.50
N LEU A 136 -9.38 25.22 -15.21
CA LEU A 136 -8.14 25.83 -15.74
C LEU A 136 -7.11 26.14 -14.62
N THR A 137 -7.58 26.49 -13.43
CA THR A 137 -6.72 26.73 -12.26
C THR A 137 -5.97 25.47 -11.86
N ALA A 138 -6.67 24.34 -11.73
CA ALA A 138 -6.03 23.06 -11.41
C ALA A 138 -5.07 22.59 -12.53
N LYS A 139 -5.45 22.75 -13.81
CA LYS A 139 -4.57 22.44 -14.94
C LYS A 139 -3.26 23.22 -14.88
N ARG A 140 -3.34 24.53 -14.57
CA ARG A 140 -2.13 25.39 -14.43
C ARG A 140 -1.23 24.94 -13.28
N LEU A 141 -1.80 24.59 -12.14
CA LEU A 141 -1.02 24.11 -10.99
C LEU A 141 -0.35 22.76 -11.28
N LEU A 142 -1.07 21.84 -11.91
CA LEU A 142 -0.52 20.55 -12.35
C LEU A 142 0.59 20.70 -13.39
N GLN A 143 0.43 21.67 -14.33
CA GLN A 143 1.47 21.96 -15.33
C GLN A 143 2.71 22.57 -14.68
N ALA A 144 2.54 23.53 -13.76
CA ALA A 144 3.65 24.13 -13.04
C ALA A 144 4.48 23.08 -12.27
N TYR A 145 3.80 22.13 -11.61
CA TYR A 145 4.48 21.02 -10.97
C TYR A 145 5.24 20.14 -11.98
N ALA A 146 4.62 19.79 -13.11
CA ALA A 146 5.25 18.99 -14.16
C ALA A 146 6.49 19.68 -14.74
N ASP A 147 6.41 21.00 -14.97
CA ASP A 147 7.55 21.81 -15.43
C ASP A 147 8.69 21.80 -14.39
N GLY A 148 8.35 21.85 -13.10
CA GLY A 148 9.29 21.71 -12.00
C GLY A 148 10.00 20.36 -12.00
N VAL A 149 9.24 19.26 -12.17
CA VAL A 149 9.79 17.89 -12.29
C VAL A 149 10.78 17.81 -13.46
N ASN A 150 10.41 18.34 -14.61
CA ASN A 150 11.28 18.32 -15.79
C ASN A 150 12.53 19.18 -15.59
N ALA A 151 12.40 20.32 -14.90
CA ALA A 151 13.55 21.16 -14.55
C ALA A 151 14.50 20.45 -13.57
N GLY A 152 13.96 19.76 -12.54
CA GLY A 152 14.73 18.95 -11.60
C GLY A 152 15.49 17.82 -12.29
N ASN A 153 14.80 17.05 -13.15
CA ASN A 153 15.43 15.98 -13.94
C ASN A 153 16.55 16.51 -14.85
N ALA A 154 16.39 17.70 -15.45
CA ALA A 154 17.40 18.31 -16.29
C ALA A 154 18.66 18.71 -15.51
N GLN A 155 18.57 18.98 -14.20
CA GLN A 155 19.71 19.33 -13.33
C GLN A 155 20.55 18.12 -12.91
N LEU A 156 20.07 16.89 -13.04
CA LEU A 156 20.81 15.67 -12.67
C LEU A 156 22.07 15.47 -13.53
N GLY A 157 22.10 16.02 -14.75
CA GLY A 157 23.26 15.98 -15.63
C GLY A 157 23.67 14.55 -15.99
N TRP A 158 24.99 14.27 -15.89
CA TRP A 158 25.54 12.93 -16.17
C TRP A 158 25.49 11.98 -14.99
N ALA A 159 25.41 12.51 -13.76
CA ALA A 159 25.39 11.72 -12.53
C ALA A 159 23.94 11.35 -12.16
N LEU A 160 23.33 10.52 -12.97
CA LEU A 160 22.01 9.97 -12.72
C LEU A 160 22.03 8.94 -11.58
N PRO A 161 20.90 8.68 -10.89
CA PRO A 161 20.74 7.50 -10.04
C PRO A 161 21.23 6.22 -10.72
N VAL A 162 21.89 5.34 -9.95
CA VAL A 162 22.55 4.13 -10.48
C VAL A 162 21.60 3.20 -11.24
N GLU A 163 20.34 3.24 -10.89
CA GLU A 163 19.26 2.45 -11.51
C GLU A 163 19.12 2.79 -13.01
N TYR A 164 19.30 4.04 -13.38
CA TYR A 164 19.27 4.44 -14.79
C TYR A 164 20.41 3.82 -15.60
N PHE A 165 21.62 3.74 -15.01
CA PHE A 165 22.75 3.06 -15.66
C PHE A 165 22.50 1.56 -15.81
N LEU A 166 22.00 0.91 -14.74
CA LEU A 166 21.73 -0.54 -14.75
C LEU A 166 20.63 -0.92 -15.76
N THR A 167 19.64 -0.04 -15.92
CA THR A 167 18.55 -0.28 -16.88
C THR A 167 18.84 0.23 -18.29
N GLY A 168 19.89 1.05 -18.46
CA GLY A 168 20.22 1.73 -19.73
C GLY A 168 19.16 2.78 -20.11
N SER A 169 18.51 3.39 -19.12
CA SER A 169 17.43 4.35 -19.33
C SER A 169 17.82 5.76 -18.88
N LYS A 170 16.91 6.70 -19.04
CA LYS A 170 17.02 8.10 -18.59
C LYS A 170 15.69 8.57 -18.05
N PRO A 171 15.66 9.64 -17.19
CA PRO A 171 14.41 10.25 -16.79
C PRO A 171 13.58 10.67 -18.02
N GLY A 172 12.32 10.22 -18.04
CA GLY A 172 11.39 10.59 -19.10
C GLY A 172 10.74 11.94 -18.81
N HIS A 173 10.12 12.54 -19.82
CA HIS A 173 9.33 13.75 -19.66
C HIS A 173 8.10 13.47 -18.79
N TRP A 174 7.90 14.29 -17.76
CA TRP A 174 6.72 14.25 -16.90
C TRP A 174 5.66 15.20 -17.43
N SER A 175 4.46 14.71 -17.65
CA SER A 175 3.29 15.50 -18.02
C SER A 175 2.37 15.73 -16.83
N ALA A 176 1.50 16.73 -16.89
CA ALA A 176 0.47 16.96 -15.88
C ALA A 176 -0.44 15.73 -15.67
N THR A 177 -0.70 14.98 -16.73
CA THR A 177 -1.52 13.75 -16.69
C THR A 177 -0.80 12.58 -16.02
N ASP A 178 0.54 12.59 -15.89
CA ASP A 178 1.25 11.55 -15.13
C ASP A 178 0.96 11.66 -13.62
N SER A 179 0.75 12.88 -13.10
CA SER A 179 0.30 13.08 -11.72
C SER A 179 -1.12 12.55 -11.49
N VAL A 180 -2.03 12.71 -12.46
CA VAL A 180 -3.38 12.13 -12.39
C VAL A 180 -3.32 10.60 -12.48
N SER A 181 -2.48 10.06 -13.37
CA SER A 181 -2.25 8.61 -13.49
C SER A 181 -1.72 8.02 -12.19
N TRP A 182 -0.80 8.73 -11.52
CA TRP A 182 -0.24 8.28 -10.24
C TRP A 182 -1.29 8.28 -9.11
N MET A 183 -2.21 9.26 -9.10
CA MET A 183 -3.35 9.25 -8.18
C MET A 183 -4.28 8.05 -8.41
N LEU A 184 -4.54 7.68 -9.68
CA LEU A 184 -5.30 6.48 -10.01
C LEU A 184 -4.57 5.20 -9.57
N MET A 185 -3.24 5.15 -9.62
CA MET A 185 -2.46 4.06 -9.05
C MET A 185 -2.63 3.93 -7.54
N MET A 186 -2.67 5.06 -6.82
CA MET A 186 -2.97 5.05 -5.39
C MET A 186 -4.40 4.55 -5.13
N ALA A 187 -5.36 4.95 -5.98
CA ALA A 187 -6.73 4.42 -5.90
C ALA A 187 -6.80 2.91 -6.19
N LEU A 188 -5.99 2.39 -7.11
CA LEU A 188 -5.89 0.96 -7.39
C LEU A 188 -5.32 0.20 -6.17
N ASN A 189 -4.28 0.73 -5.55
CA ASN A 189 -3.65 0.10 -4.38
C ASN A 189 -4.56 0.11 -3.13
N LEU A 190 -5.42 1.13 -2.97
CA LEU A 190 -6.25 1.32 -1.79
C LEU A 190 -7.70 0.83 -1.95
N GLY A 191 -8.16 0.57 -3.17
CA GLY A 191 -9.55 0.22 -3.47
C GLY A 191 -9.70 -1.01 -4.39
N GLY A 192 -8.77 -1.97 -4.33
CA GLY A 192 -8.75 -3.15 -5.19
C GLY A 192 -9.63 -4.31 -4.69
N ASN A 193 -10.91 -4.06 -4.37
CA ASN A 193 -11.81 -5.10 -3.84
C ASN A 193 -12.18 -6.23 -4.82
N MET A 194 -11.94 -6.07 -6.13
CA MET A 194 -12.20 -7.12 -7.12
C MET A 194 -11.54 -8.46 -6.81
N HIS A 195 -10.42 -8.44 -6.06
CA HIS A 195 -9.72 -9.66 -5.65
C HIS A 195 -10.58 -10.53 -4.72
N LYS A 196 -11.41 -9.92 -3.87
CA LYS A 196 -12.36 -10.63 -2.99
C LYS A 196 -13.48 -11.31 -3.77
N GLU A 197 -13.98 -10.63 -4.81
CA GLU A 197 -14.95 -11.25 -5.71
C GLU A 197 -14.32 -12.43 -6.46
N LEU A 198 -13.09 -12.28 -6.92
CA LEU A 198 -12.34 -13.33 -7.61
C LEU A 198 -12.06 -14.52 -6.69
N ASP A 199 -11.71 -14.28 -5.40
CA ASP A 199 -11.55 -15.32 -4.39
C ASP A 199 -12.85 -16.15 -4.25
N ARG A 200 -14.01 -15.46 -4.11
CA ARG A 200 -15.31 -16.12 -3.98
C ARG A 200 -15.71 -16.88 -5.24
N LEU A 201 -15.40 -16.33 -6.43
CA LEU A 201 -15.60 -17.03 -7.70
C LEU A 201 -14.78 -18.32 -7.78
N GLU A 202 -13.49 -18.26 -7.45
CA GLU A 202 -12.60 -19.44 -7.48
C GLU A 202 -13.02 -20.49 -6.46
N LEU A 203 -13.31 -20.11 -5.22
CA LEU A 203 -13.80 -21.02 -4.18
C LEU A 203 -15.12 -21.69 -4.57
N SER A 204 -15.97 -20.99 -5.33
CA SER A 204 -17.25 -21.52 -5.81
C SER A 204 -17.13 -22.73 -6.75
N GLN A 205 -15.92 -23.01 -7.27
CA GLN A 205 -15.69 -24.22 -8.07
C GLN A 205 -15.82 -25.49 -7.22
N THR A 206 -15.42 -25.45 -5.95
CA THR A 206 -15.33 -26.62 -5.06
C THR A 206 -16.16 -26.51 -3.79
N LEU A 207 -16.42 -25.29 -3.31
CA LEU A 207 -17.17 -25.04 -2.09
C LEU A 207 -18.60 -24.56 -2.37
N SER A 208 -19.50 -24.80 -1.43
CA SER A 208 -20.80 -24.15 -1.37
C SER A 208 -20.65 -22.71 -0.87
N THR A 209 -21.62 -21.86 -1.17
CA THR A 209 -21.67 -20.49 -0.66
C THR A 209 -21.57 -20.44 0.88
N LYS A 210 -22.21 -21.38 1.58
CA LYS A 210 -22.10 -21.51 3.04
C LYS A 210 -20.65 -21.74 3.48
N GLN A 211 -19.96 -22.71 2.88
CA GLN A 211 -18.56 -23.01 3.20
C GLN A 211 -17.62 -21.84 2.85
N ILE A 212 -17.95 -21.06 1.81
CA ILE A 212 -17.19 -19.85 1.48
C ILE A 212 -17.30 -18.82 2.61
N TRP A 213 -18.50 -18.63 3.18
CA TRP A 213 -18.66 -17.75 4.35
C TRP A 213 -18.01 -18.28 5.63
N GLU A 214 -17.74 -19.58 5.74
CA GLU A 214 -16.97 -20.17 6.85
C GLU A 214 -15.47 -19.81 6.79
N VAL A 215 -14.92 -19.58 5.60
CA VAL A 215 -13.48 -19.25 5.39
C VAL A 215 -13.21 -17.78 5.05
N LEU A 216 -14.23 -17.08 4.58
CA LEU A 216 -14.25 -15.64 4.36
C LEU A 216 -15.44 -15.05 5.11
N PRO A 217 -15.44 -15.07 6.45
CA PRO A 217 -16.60 -14.71 7.25
C PRO A 217 -16.98 -13.23 7.09
N PRO A 218 -18.26 -12.89 7.28
CA PRO A 218 -18.71 -11.52 7.39
C PRO A 218 -18.01 -10.77 8.54
N TYR A 219 -18.17 -9.46 8.55
CA TYR A 219 -17.60 -8.63 9.60
C TYR A 219 -18.20 -8.97 10.97
N ASP A 220 -17.31 -9.29 11.92
CA ASP A 220 -17.60 -9.60 13.31
C ASP A 220 -18.81 -10.57 13.44
N ALA A 221 -19.91 -10.14 13.98
CA ALA A 221 -21.13 -10.94 14.13
C ALA A 221 -22.23 -10.59 13.11
N ASP A 222 -21.88 -9.91 12.01
CA ASP A 222 -22.85 -9.57 10.96
C ASP A 222 -23.31 -10.81 10.19
N GLU A 223 -24.54 -10.78 9.72
CA GLU A 223 -24.99 -11.74 8.69
C GLU A 223 -24.35 -11.39 7.34
N PRO A 224 -24.17 -12.37 6.44
CA PRO A 224 -23.73 -12.11 5.08
C PRO A 224 -24.59 -11.06 4.38
N VAL A 225 -23.98 -10.06 3.77
CA VAL A 225 -24.70 -9.01 3.01
C VAL A 225 -25.48 -9.63 1.84
N SER A 226 -24.91 -10.66 1.21
CA SER A 226 -25.55 -11.38 0.11
C SER A 226 -26.30 -12.62 0.61
N ASN A 227 -27.56 -12.76 0.17
CA ASN A 227 -28.38 -13.96 0.37
C ASN A 227 -28.41 -14.87 -0.87
N VAL A 228 -27.67 -14.53 -1.93
CA VAL A 228 -27.60 -15.30 -3.17
C VAL A 228 -26.65 -16.49 -2.99
N ASP A 229 -27.10 -17.67 -3.40
CA ASP A 229 -26.21 -18.82 -3.58
C ASP A 229 -25.39 -18.64 -4.88
N PHE A 230 -24.35 -17.79 -4.81
CA PHE A 230 -23.53 -17.47 -5.97
C PHE A 230 -22.74 -18.69 -6.46
N ALA A 231 -22.36 -19.62 -5.60
CA ALA A 231 -21.71 -20.86 -6.03
C ALA A 231 -22.64 -21.72 -6.91
N LYS A 232 -23.93 -21.79 -6.56
CA LYS A 232 -24.94 -22.45 -7.40
C LYS A 232 -25.19 -21.65 -8.68
N LEU A 233 -25.27 -20.31 -8.58
CA LEU A 233 -25.46 -19.41 -9.74
C LEU A 233 -24.41 -19.67 -10.82
N TYR A 234 -23.15 -19.78 -10.45
CA TYR A 234 -22.06 -20.02 -11.42
C TYR A 234 -22.09 -21.43 -12.00
N ARG A 235 -22.40 -22.46 -11.19
CA ARG A 235 -22.55 -23.85 -11.68
C ARG A 235 -23.71 -23.98 -12.65
N ASP A 236 -24.86 -23.41 -12.35
CA ASP A 236 -26.06 -23.47 -13.20
C ASP A 236 -25.82 -22.79 -14.57
N ASN A 237 -25.05 -21.69 -14.58
CA ASN A 237 -24.65 -20.98 -15.80
C ASN A 237 -23.40 -21.59 -16.48
N LYS A 238 -22.81 -22.65 -15.90
CA LYS A 238 -21.60 -23.32 -16.41
C LYS A 238 -20.44 -22.35 -16.67
N VAL A 239 -20.20 -21.45 -15.72
CA VAL A 239 -19.16 -20.41 -15.80
C VAL A 239 -17.78 -21.03 -15.83
N PHE A 240 -17.58 -22.16 -15.17
CA PHE A 240 -16.28 -22.79 -15.00
C PHE A 240 -15.88 -23.70 -16.17
N ASN A 241 -14.59 -23.76 -16.43
CA ASN A 241 -14.04 -24.72 -17.40
C ASN A 241 -13.88 -26.10 -16.75
N SER A 242 -14.56 -27.09 -17.26
CA SER A 242 -14.51 -28.47 -16.76
C SER A 242 -13.14 -29.15 -16.90
N LYS A 243 -12.21 -28.57 -17.70
CA LYS A 243 -10.87 -29.12 -17.95
C LYS A 243 -9.78 -28.51 -17.05
N ASN A 244 -10.02 -27.40 -16.40
CA ASN A 244 -9.02 -26.66 -15.62
C ASN A 244 -9.15 -26.87 -14.10
N GLN A 245 -9.42 -28.09 -13.65
CA GLN A 245 -9.46 -28.41 -12.22
C GLN A 245 -8.07 -28.58 -11.56
N ALA A 246 -6.98 -28.39 -12.31
CA ALA A 246 -5.66 -28.47 -11.74
C ALA A 246 -5.32 -27.17 -10.98
N LEU A 247 -5.10 -27.31 -9.67
CA LEU A 247 -4.58 -26.26 -8.80
C LEU A 247 -3.22 -25.77 -9.35
N ILE A 248 -3.08 -24.46 -9.50
CA ILE A 248 -1.85 -23.86 -10.02
C ILE A 248 -0.82 -23.83 -8.89
N PRO A 249 0.44 -24.23 -9.16
CA PRO A 249 1.52 -24.05 -8.20
C PRO A 249 1.68 -22.57 -7.84
N ALA A 250 1.83 -22.27 -6.54
CA ALA A 250 2.01 -20.90 -6.03
C ALA A 250 3.21 -20.17 -6.67
N GLU A 251 4.24 -20.91 -7.09
CA GLU A 251 5.44 -20.40 -7.73
C GLU A 251 5.17 -19.80 -9.13
N GLU A 252 4.25 -20.38 -9.90
CA GLU A 252 3.87 -19.87 -11.23
C GLU A 252 3.03 -18.59 -11.14
N LEU A 253 2.43 -18.32 -10.01
CA LEU A 253 1.54 -17.19 -9.76
C LEU A 253 2.26 -15.97 -9.21
N ALA A 254 3.29 -16.17 -8.42
CA ALA A 254 4.13 -15.09 -7.88
C ALA A 254 4.80 -14.25 -8.98
N LEU A 255 5.00 -14.82 -10.18
CA LEU A 255 5.53 -14.13 -11.35
C LEU A 255 4.48 -13.25 -12.08
N ASN A 256 3.20 -13.40 -11.76
CA ASN A 256 2.08 -12.69 -12.40
C ASN A 256 1.32 -11.76 -11.44
N GLU A 257 1.93 -11.36 -10.31
CA GLU A 257 1.35 -10.34 -9.42
C GLU A 257 1.12 -9.04 -10.18
N VAL A 258 -0.14 -8.65 -10.31
CA VAL A 258 -0.52 -7.36 -10.88
C VAL A 258 -0.71 -6.32 -9.78
N PRO A 259 -0.46 -5.02 -10.03
CA PRO A 259 -0.76 -3.97 -9.07
C PRO A 259 -2.23 -3.91 -8.70
N GLY A 260 -2.51 -3.68 -7.44
CA GLY A 260 -3.86 -3.43 -6.91
C GLY A 260 -4.23 -4.35 -5.75
N GLY A 261 -4.87 -3.78 -4.77
CA GLY A 261 -5.65 -4.48 -3.75
C GLY A 261 -4.97 -5.59 -2.96
N LYS A 262 -3.77 -5.39 -2.45
CA LYS A 262 -3.27 -6.32 -1.42
C LYS A 262 -4.14 -6.19 -0.18
N ASP A 263 -4.72 -7.31 0.26
CA ASP A 263 -5.45 -7.37 1.51
C ASP A 263 -4.62 -6.84 2.69
N GLY A 264 -5.29 -6.13 3.59
CA GLY A 264 -4.70 -5.66 4.83
C GLY A 264 -3.96 -4.33 4.74
N ILE A 265 -4.04 -3.60 3.62
CA ILE A 265 -3.66 -2.19 3.59
C ILE A 265 -4.60 -1.43 4.51
N GLY A 266 -4.05 -0.76 5.51
CA GLY A 266 -4.85 -0.13 6.54
C GLY A 266 -4.24 1.18 7.02
N SER A 267 -4.79 1.71 8.09
CA SER A 267 -4.29 2.91 8.75
C SER A 267 -4.95 3.05 10.11
N ASN A 268 -4.40 3.88 11.01
CA ASN A 268 -5.11 4.37 12.17
C ASN A 268 -5.19 5.89 12.13
N ASN A 269 -6.28 6.45 12.62
CA ASN A 269 -6.32 7.84 13.05
C ASN A 269 -7.30 8.02 14.23
N TRP A 270 -7.01 9.02 15.06
CA TRP A 270 -7.94 9.47 16.08
C TRP A 270 -7.72 10.94 16.41
N ALA A 271 -8.82 11.63 16.76
CA ALA A 271 -8.80 12.98 17.25
C ALA A 271 -9.46 13.03 18.64
N LEU A 272 -8.85 13.77 19.56
CA LEU A 272 -9.37 14.07 20.88
C LEU A 272 -9.72 15.55 20.95
N SER A 273 -10.94 15.87 21.39
CA SER A 273 -11.34 17.27 21.62
C SER A 273 -10.66 17.82 22.87
N GLY A 274 -10.68 19.14 23.05
CA GLY A 274 -10.14 19.81 24.23
C GLY A 274 -10.67 19.28 25.57
N LYS A 275 -11.82 18.60 25.58
CA LYS A 275 -12.38 17.97 26.79
C LYS A 275 -11.51 16.85 27.35
N LEU A 276 -10.76 16.18 26.47
CA LEU A 276 -9.93 15.00 26.76
C LEU A 276 -8.43 15.30 26.70
N THR A 277 -8.03 16.55 26.55
CA THR A 277 -6.61 16.92 26.43
C THR A 277 -6.17 17.85 27.54
N ALA A 278 -4.92 17.73 27.96
CA ALA A 278 -4.34 18.59 29.02
C ALA A 278 -4.26 20.06 28.61
N SER A 279 -4.14 20.35 27.29
CA SER A 279 -4.06 21.71 26.75
C SER A 279 -5.43 22.40 26.60
N GLY A 280 -6.55 21.65 26.69
CA GLY A 280 -7.88 22.16 26.34
C GLY A 280 -8.13 22.40 24.85
N LYS A 281 -7.20 21.97 23.97
CA LYS A 281 -7.31 22.05 22.50
C LYS A 281 -7.13 20.65 21.89
N PRO A 282 -7.63 20.41 20.65
CA PRO A 282 -7.57 19.09 20.07
C PRO A 282 -6.15 18.55 19.86
N LEU A 283 -6.03 17.22 19.95
CA LEU A 283 -4.90 16.42 19.49
C LEU A 283 -5.38 15.48 18.38
N LEU A 284 -4.60 15.34 17.31
CA LEU A 284 -4.92 14.43 16.22
C LEU A 284 -3.70 13.56 15.89
N ALA A 285 -3.89 12.23 15.83
CA ALA A 285 -2.87 11.27 15.43
C ALA A 285 -3.23 10.57 14.14
N ASN A 286 -2.20 10.20 13.36
CA ASN A 286 -2.34 9.40 12.14
C ASN A 286 -1.12 8.51 11.92
N ASP A 287 -1.36 7.28 11.48
CA ASP A 287 -0.35 6.35 11.00
C ASP A 287 -0.91 5.47 9.86
N PRO A 288 -0.66 5.84 8.59
CA PRO A 288 -1.04 5.02 7.43
C PRO A 288 -0.15 3.76 7.33
N HIS A 289 -0.78 2.59 7.15
CA HIS A 289 -0.11 1.29 7.06
C HIS A 289 0.01 0.88 5.59
N LEU A 290 1.10 1.30 4.97
CA LEU A 290 1.37 1.07 3.55
C LEU A 290 2.60 0.18 3.37
N GLY A 291 2.85 -0.21 2.13
CA GLY A 291 4.06 -0.94 1.77
C GLY A 291 5.33 -0.15 2.12
N LEU A 292 6.26 -0.82 2.78
CA LEU A 292 7.57 -0.27 3.11
C LEU A 292 8.47 -0.36 1.88
N SER A 293 9.03 0.77 1.48
CA SER A 293 9.98 0.86 0.36
C SER A 293 11.15 1.77 0.69
N ALA A 294 12.25 1.57 0.02
CA ALA A 294 13.39 2.46 0.03
C ALA A 294 13.70 2.89 -1.42
N PRO A 295 13.56 4.18 -1.78
CA PRO A 295 13.10 5.28 -0.94
C PRO A 295 11.67 5.12 -0.44
N ALA A 296 11.34 5.80 0.67
CA ALA A 296 9.98 5.81 1.22
C ALA A 296 8.96 6.35 0.22
N LEU A 297 7.69 5.95 0.40
CA LEU A 297 6.57 6.54 -0.35
C LEU A 297 6.45 8.05 -0.09
N TRP A 298 6.68 8.46 1.16
CA TRP A 298 6.50 9.82 1.63
C TRP A 298 7.73 10.69 1.40
N TYR A 299 7.46 11.99 1.14
CA TYR A 299 8.43 13.08 1.13
C TYR A 299 7.79 14.26 1.86
N PHE A 300 8.38 14.74 2.97
CA PHE A 300 7.82 15.84 3.72
C PHE A 300 8.26 17.18 3.11
N ALA A 301 7.35 18.15 3.06
CA ALA A 301 7.62 19.49 2.57
C ALA A 301 6.68 20.51 3.23
N HIS A 302 7.18 21.74 3.38
CA HIS A 302 6.42 22.95 3.71
C HIS A 302 6.31 23.84 2.47
N LEU A 303 5.08 24.19 2.12
CA LEU A 303 4.76 25.06 0.97
C LEU A 303 4.15 26.36 1.50
N GLU A 304 4.76 27.49 1.16
CA GLU A 304 4.31 28.81 1.57
C GLU A 304 4.16 29.75 0.36
N SER A 305 2.95 30.30 0.19
CA SER A 305 2.62 31.38 -0.74
C SER A 305 1.44 32.19 -0.17
N PRO A 306 1.00 33.29 -0.78
CA PRO A 306 -0.17 34.04 -0.30
C PRO A 306 -1.47 33.20 -0.18
N GLU A 307 -1.65 32.19 -1.04
CA GLU A 307 -2.82 31.32 -1.02
C GLU A 307 -2.59 29.99 -0.29
N LEU A 308 -1.34 29.63 -0.02
CA LEU A 308 -0.94 28.30 0.43
C LEU A 308 0.02 28.39 1.61
N ASN A 309 -0.31 27.77 2.75
CA ASN A 309 0.59 27.62 3.89
C ASN A 309 0.33 26.24 4.52
N VAL A 310 1.07 25.23 4.06
CA VAL A 310 0.81 23.83 4.39
C VAL A 310 2.10 23.03 4.55
N ILE A 311 2.16 22.19 5.60
CA ILE A 311 3.30 21.29 5.86
C ILE A 311 2.80 19.86 6.09
N GLY A 312 3.53 18.89 5.57
CA GLY A 312 3.23 17.47 5.81
C GLY A 312 3.83 16.55 4.77
N ALA A 313 3.26 15.34 4.72
CA ALA A 313 3.67 14.29 3.82
C ALA A 313 3.10 14.51 2.41
N THR A 314 3.98 14.61 1.43
CA THR A 314 3.67 14.60 0.00
C THR A 314 3.99 13.23 -0.60
N LEU A 315 3.52 12.99 -1.83
CA LEU A 315 3.87 11.81 -2.62
C LEU A 315 4.65 12.27 -3.87
N PRO A 316 5.92 11.85 -4.07
CA PRO A 316 6.63 12.19 -5.30
C PRO A 316 5.83 11.79 -6.55
N GLY A 317 5.44 12.80 -7.33
CA GLY A 317 4.52 12.67 -8.47
C GLY A 317 3.16 13.36 -8.28
N ILE A 318 2.76 13.74 -7.05
CA ILE A 318 1.50 14.43 -6.75
C ILE A 318 1.78 15.83 -6.19
N PRO A 319 1.21 16.91 -6.76
CA PRO A 319 1.46 18.31 -6.36
C PRO A 319 0.62 18.73 -5.15
N ALA A 320 0.68 17.99 -4.04
CA ALA A 320 -0.07 18.35 -2.84
C ALA A 320 0.53 17.70 -1.58
N VAL A 321 0.30 18.31 -0.42
CA VAL A 321 0.40 17.66 0.88
C VAL A 321 -0.83 16.78 1.07
N ILE A 322 -0.60 15.47 1.18
CA ILE A 322 -1.66 14.46 1.32
C ILE A 322 -2.14 14.39 2.77
N LEU A 323 -1.20 14.31 3.71
CA LEU A 323 -1.43 14.25 5.15
C LEU A 323 -0.63 15.36 5.81
N GLY A 324 -1.27 16.21 6.61
CA GLY A 324 -0.54 17.34 7.13
C GLY A 324 -1.41 18.33 7.88
N ARG A 325 -0.89 19.55 7.94
CA ARG A 325 -1.55 20.68 8.58
C ARG A 325 -1.33 22.00 7.83
N THR A 326 -2.26 22.91 7.97
CA THR A 326 -2.04 24.35 7.74
C THR A 326 -1.65 25.04 9.06
N ASP A 327 -1.69 26.36 9.10
CA ASP A 327 -1.59 27.15 10.33
C ASP A 327 -2.88 27.12 11.20
N ARG A 328 -3.96 26.46 10.72
CA ARG A 328 -5.25 26.40 11.42
C ARG A 328 -5.85 25.01 11.51
N LEU A 329 -5.55 24.13 10.58
CA LEU A 329 -6.17 22.82 10.41
C LEU A 329 -5.13 21.71 10.44
N ALA A 330 -5.51 20.54 10.96
CA ALA A 330 -4.80 19.28 10.72
C ALA A 330 -5.78 18.22 10.22
N TRP A 331 -5.31 17.31 9.35
CA TRP A 331 -6.12 16.21 8.82
C TRP A 331 -5.34 14.92 8.66
N SER A 332 -6.08 13.85 8.61
CA SER A 332 -5.57 12.48 8.55
C SER A 332 -6.51 11.59 7.76
N PHE A 333 -5.96 10.57 7.09
CA PHE A 333 -6.73 9.61 6.31
C PHE A 333 -6.59 8.20 6.85
N THR A 334 -7.70 7.42 6.78
CA THR A 334 -7.64 5.96 6.81
C THR A 334 -8.44 5.39 5.66
N ASN A 335 -8.00 4.25 5.11
CA ASN A 335 -8.74 3.58 4.06
C ASN A 335 -10.09 3.05 4.59
N THR A 336 -11.15 3.17 3.78
CA THR A 336 -12.49 2.63 4.10
C THR A 336 -12.65 1.18 3.64
N ASN A 337 -11.73 0.63 2.85
CA ASN A 337 -11.86 -0.65 2.13
C ASN A 337 -13.18 -0.72 1.33
N PRO A 338 -13.50 0.29 0.50
CA PRO A 338 -14.79 0.40 -0.12
C PRO A 338 -14.99 -0.62 -1.23
N ASP A 339 -16.22 -0.99 -1.47
CA ASP A 339 -16.63 -1.81 -2.61
C ASP A 339 -16.90 -0.91 -3.83
N VAL A 340 -15.84 -0.56 -4.56
CA VAL A 340 -15.80 0.38 -5.69
C VAL A 340 -15.44 -0.27 -7.03
N GLN A 341 -15.26 -1.57 -7.02
CA GLN A 341 -14.97 -2.40 -8.18
C GLN A 341 -15.95 -3.57 -8.21
N ASP A 342 -16.58 -3.84 -9.35
CA ASP A 342 -17.39 -5.03 -9.58
C ASP A 342 -16.89 -5.79 -10.79
N LEU A 343 -16.84 -7.10 -10.68
CA LEU A 343 -16.56 -8.02 -11.78
C LEU A 343 -17.86 -8.46 -12.45
N PHE A 344 -17.88 -8.37 -13.77
CA PHE A 344 -19.02 -8.81 -14.58
C PHE A 344 -18.61 -9.97 -15.50
N ILE A 345 -19.33 -11.09 -15.36
CA ILE A 345 -19.18 -12.25 -16.25
C ILE A 345 -19.98 -11.95 -17.52
N GLU A 346 -19.30 -11.73 -18.63
CA GLU A 346 -19.91 -11.43 -19.93
C GLU A 346 -19.97 -12.70 -20.78
N GLN A 347 -21.15 -13.07 -21.26
CA GLN A 347 -21.30 -14.25 -22.11
C GLN A 347 -20.96 -13.90 -23.57
N LEU A 348 -19.99 -14.58 -24.14
CA LEU A 348 -19.60 -14.42 -25.54
C LEU A 348 -20.68 -14.99 -26.48
N ASP A 349 -20.89 -14.34 -27.64
CA ASP A 349 -21.74 -14.92 -28.68
C ASP A 349 -21.03 -16.11 -29.32
N PRO A 350 -21.60 -17.32 -29.31
CA PRO A 350 -20.94 -18.51 -29.81
C PRO A 350 -20.69 -18.51 -31.34
N LYS A 351 -21.38 -17.62 -32.08
CA LYS A 351 -21.26 -17.50 -33.54
C LYS A 351 -20.35 -16.33 -33.97
N ASN A 352 -20.21 -15.34 -33.10
CA ASN A 352 -19.41 -14.15 -33.40
C ASN A 352 -18.65 -13.66 -32.13
N PRO A 353 -17.38 -14.01 -31.94
CA PRO A 353 -16.60 -13.65 -30.75
C PRO A 353 -16.30 -12.17 -30.62
N SER A 354 -16.70 -11.32 -31.59
CA SER A 354 -16.66 -9.86 -31.47
C SER A 354 -17.92 -9.29 -30.78
N LEU A 355 -18.89 -10.15 -30.43
CA LEU A 355 -20.12 -9.78 -29.72
C LEU A 355 -20.18 -10.48 -28.36
N TYR A 356 -20.90 -9.86 -27.42
CA TYR A 356 -21.28 -10.45 -26.16
C TYR A 356 -22.78 -10.22 -25.90
N ARG A 357 -23.35 -11.03 -25.03
CA ARG A 357 -24.76 -10.96 -24.66
C ARG A 357 -25.00 -9.77 -23.76
N GLY A 358 -25.77 -8.81 -24.26
CA GLY A 358 -26.32 -7.71 -23.46
C GLY A 358 -27.74 -7.98 -22.97
N PRO A 359 -28.33 -7.08 -22.16
CA PRO A 359 -29.65 -7.25 -21.59
C PRO A 359 -30.78 -7.33 -22.62
N ASN A 360 -30.62 -6.65 -23.75
CA ASN A 360 -31.62 -6.55 -24.79
C ASN A 360 -31.16 -7.19 -26.12
N GLY A 361 -30.13 -8.03 -26.10
CA GLY A 361 -29.56 -8.66 -27.28
C GLY A 361 -28.04 -8.53 -27.36
N PRO A 362 -27.41 -9.02 -28.47
CA PRO A 362 -25.97 -8.95 -28.62
C PRO A 362 -25.45 -7.49 -28.69
N LEU A 363 -24.31 -7.24 -28.06
CA LEU A 363 -23.56 -5.96 -28.09
C LEU A 363 -22.16 -6.21 -28.63
N ALA A 364 -21.62 -5.24 -29.36
CA ALA A 364 -20.23 -5.29 -29.83
C ALA A 364 -19.28 -4.79 -28.74
N PHE A 365 -18.09 -5.42 -28.64
CA PHE A 365 -17.01 -4.88 -27.87
C PHE A 365 -16.53 -3.54 -28.45
N GLN A 366 -16.23 -2.58 -27.58
CA GLN A 366 -15.34 -1.49 -27.95
C GLN A 366 -13.91 -2.05 -27.97
N VAL A 367 -13.12 -1.69 -28.99
CA VAL A 367 -11.80 -2.25 -29.15
C VAL A 367 -10.77 -1.13 -29.27
N ARG A 368 -9.72 -1.21 -28.45
CA ARG A 368 -8.57 -0.31 -28.48
C ARG A 368 -7.29 -1.10 -28.79
N GLN A 369 -6.53 -0.63 -29.76
CA GLN A 369 -5.22 -1.24 -30.07
C GLN A 369 -4.16 -0.66 -29.17
N GLU A 370 -3.37 -1.53 -28.54
CA GLU A 370 -2.22 -1.19 -27.71
C GLU A 370 -0.93 -1.73 -28.29
N ILE A 371 0.16 -0.99 -28.04
CA ILE A 371 1.51 -1.34 -28.46
C ILE A 371 2.43 -1.24 -27.24
N ILE A 372 3.19 -2.30 -26.97
CA ILE A 372 4.19 -2.34 -25.90
C ILE A 372 5.55 -2.60 -26.53
N ASP A 373 6.48 -1.67 -26.31
CA ASP A 373 7.88 -1.88 -26.63
C ASP A 373 8.52 -2.72 -25.52
N ILE A 374 9.31 -3.72 -25.91
CA ILE A 374 9.93 -4.68 -24.98
C ILE A 374 11.44 -4.66 -25.20
N LYS A 375 12.21 -4.33 -24.16
CA LYS A 375 13.67 -4.31 -24.24
C LYS A 375 14.23 -5.66 -24.69
N GLY A 376 14.92 -5.66 -25.81
CA GLY A 376 15.55 -6.85 -26.39
C GLY A 376 14.62 -7.81 -27.13
N GLU A 377 13.34 -7.48 -27.30
CA GLU A 377 12.34 -8.31 -27.96
C GLU A 377 11.55 -7.49 -29.01
N PRO A 378 10.88 -8.14 -29.97
CA PRO A 378 9.94 -7.45 -30.85
C PRO A 378 8.80 -6.78 -30.08
N LEU A 379 8.31 -5.64 -30.57
CA LEU A 379 7.15 -4.97 -30.00
C LEU A 379 5.91 -5.88 -29.99
N LEU A 380 5.11 -5.80 -28.95
CA LEU A 380 3.82 -6.50 -28.85
C LEU A 380 2.68 -5.57 -29.27
N ARG A 381 1.85 -6.05 -30.22
CA ARG A 381 0.56 -5.42 -30.54
C ARG A 381 -0.56 -6.30 -30.02
N PHE A 382 -1.52 -5.72 -29.31
CA PHE A 382 -2.68 -6.46 -28.83
C PHE A 382 -3.93 -5.57 -28.79
N LEU A 383 -5.09 -6.21 -28.69
CA LEU A 383 -6.37 -5.53 -28.62
C LEU A 383 -6.92 -5.60 -27.19
N VAL A 384 -7.27 -4.46 -26.64
CA VAL A 384 -8.04 -4.34 -25.41
C VAL A 384 -9.52 -4.26 -25.79
N LYS A 385 -10.31 -5.17 -25.26
CA LYS A 385 -11.76 -5.17 -25.40
C LYS A 385 -12.40 -4.50 -24.20
N GLU A 386 -13.45 -3.73 -24.44
CA GLU A 386 -14.25 -3.13 -23.40
C GLU A 386 -15.73 -3.47 -23.62
N THR A 387 -16.42 -3.82 -22.53
CA THR A 387 -17.86 -4.02 -22.50
C THR A 387 -18.55 -2.76 -22.00
N ARG A 388 -19.86 -2.77 -21.88
CA ARG A 388 -20.63 -1.70 -21.23
C ARG A 388 -20.26 -1.51 -19.75
N HIS A 389 -19.61 -2.52 -19.11
CA HIS A 389 -19.15 -2.46 -17.72
C HIS A 389 -17.69 -2.03 -17.59
N GLY A 390 -16.91 -2.07 -18.68
CA GLY A 390 -15.52 -1.65 -18.69
C GLY A 390 -14.56 -2.65 -19.34
N PRO A 391 -13.26 -2.55 -19.06
CA PRO A 391 -12.23 -3.38 -19.71
C PRO A 391 -12.37 -4.86 -19.35
N VAL A 392 -12.15 -5.72 -20.36
CA VAL A 392 -12.08 -7.17 -20.20
C VAL A 392 -10.71 -7.54 -19.63
N ILE A 393 -10.66 -7.82 -18.33
CA ILE A 393 -9.42 -8.13 -17.62
C ILE A 393 -8.99 -9.59 -17.79
N SER A 394 -9.89 -10.51 -18.09
CA SER A 394 -9.56 -11.93 -18.32
C SER A 394 -8.62 -12.17 -19.50
N ASP A 395 -8.47 -11.21 -20.44
CA ASP A 395 -7.55 -11.30 -21.56
C ASP A 395 -6.10 -10.94 -21.18
N SER A 396 -5.87 -10.30 -20.04
CA SER A 396 -4.55 -9.80 -19.61
C SER A 396 -4.15 -10.16 -18.18
N TYR A 397 -5.09 -10.51 -17.35
CA TYR A 397 -4.86 -10.98 -15.97
C TYR A 397 -5.08 -12.49 -15.90
N ALA A 398 -3.98 -13.24 -15.83
CA ALA A 398 -4.01 -14.70 -15.93
C ALA A 398 -4.93 -15.36 -14.90
N ARG A 399 -4.97 -14.84 -13.66
CA ARG A 399 -5.87 -15.33 -12.60
C ARG A 399 -7.33 -15.20 -13.03
N ALA A 400 -7.74 -14.01 -13.50
CA ALA A 400 -9.11 -13.76 -13.96
C ALA A 400 -9.49 -14.65 -15.15
N GLY A 401 -8.55 -14.86 -16.09
CA GLY A 401 -8.77 -15.74 -17.25
C GLY A 401 -8.95 -17.21 -16.88
N ARG A 402 -8.33 -17.68 -15.79
CA ARG A 402 -8.44 -19.07 -15.32
C ARG A 402 -9.68 -19.33 -14.46
N ALA A 403 -10.20 -18.28 -13.83
CA ALA A 403 -11.38 -18.38 -12.97
C ALA A 403 -12.66 -18.75 -13.75
N ILE A 404 -12.68 -18.57 -15.07
CA ILE A 404 -13.84 -18.81 -15.93
C ILE A 404 -13.49 -19.64 -17.18
N ASP A 405 -14.50 -20.10 -17.90
CA ASP A 405 -14.35 -20.67 -19.26
C ASP A 405 -14.25 -19.54 -20.30
N THR A 406 -13.02 -19.14 -20.66
CA THR A 406 -12.74 -18.05 -21.58
C THR A 406 -13.18 -18.31 -23.04
N GLN A 407 -13.58 -19.53 -23.40
CA GLN A 407 -14.20 -19.80 -24.70
C GLN A 407 -15.67 -19.35 -24.76
N ARG A 408 -16.29 -19.18 -23.60
CA ARG A 408 -17.72 -18.87 -23.46
C ARG A 408 -17.97 -17.54 -22.75
N PHE A 409 -17.03 -17.11 -21.93
CA PHE A 409 -17.18 -15.95 -21.08
C PHE A 409 -15.93 -15.04 -21.13
N ALA A 410 -16.14 -13.79 -20.82
CA ALA A 410 -15.10 -12.80 -20.52
C ALA A 410 -15.41 -12.20 -19.14
N LEU A 411 -14.38 -11.77 -18.41
CA LEU A 411 -14.53 -11.08 -17.13
C LEU A 411 -14.18 -9.61 -17.31
N ALA A 412 -15.17 -8.74 -17.18
CA ALA A 412 -15.02 -7.30 -17.29
C ALA A 412 -14.98 -6.64 -15.90
N LEU A 413 -14.22 -5.55 -15.76
CA LEU A 413 -14.09 -4.79 -14.52
C LEU A 413 -14.81 -3.44 -14.64
N ARG A 414 -15.81 -3.20 -13.79
CA ARG A 414 -16.35 -1.85 -13.53
C ARG A 414 -15.62 -1.26 -12.33
N TRP A 415 -15.01 -0.09 -12.49
CA TRP A 415 -14.27 0.57 -11.43
C TRP A 415 -14.55 2.07 -11.39
N ALA A 416 -15.05 2.56 -10.24
CA ALA A 416 -15.44 3.95 -10.06
C ALA A 416 -14.30 4.94 -10.36
N ALA A 417 -13.06 4.63 -10.02
CA ALA A 417 -11.93 5.52 -10.24
C ALA A 417 -11.66 5.86 -11.72
N LEU A 418 -12.13 5.02 -12.67
CA LEU A 418 -11.97 5.25 -14.12
C LEU A 418 -13.00 6.23 -14.69
N ASP A 419 -13.98 6.63 -13.91
CA ASP A 419 -15.01 7.56 -14.37
C ASP A 419 -14.42 8.94 -14.68
N ILE A 420 -14.91 9.54 -15.75
CA ILE A 420 -14.41 10.83 -16.26
C ILE A 420 -14.70 12.02 -15.34
N GLU A 421 -15.63 11.86 -14.38
CA GLU A 421 -15.99 12.88 -13.38
C GLU A 421 -15.03 12.90 -12.17
N ASN A 422 -14.05 12.00 -12.12
CA ASN A 422 -13.08 11.92 -11.02
C ASN A 422 -12.20 13.19 -10.95
N GLN A 423 -12.34 13.95 -9.86
CA GLN A 423 -11.61 15.17 -9.58
C GLN A 423 -10.75 15.07 -8.31
N SER A 424 -10.30 13.89 -7.91
CA SER A 424 -9.58 13.68 -6.65
C SER A 424 -8.32 14.53 -6.52
N VAL A 425 -7.59 14.75 -7.62
CA VAL A 425 -6.39 15.62 -7.61
C VAL A 425 -6.79 17.09 -7.38
N VAL A 426 -7.93 17.53 -7.94
CA VAL A 426 -8.47 18.87 -7.69
C VAL A 426 -8.87 19.04 -6.22
N SER A 427 -9.49 17.99 -5.63
CA SER A 427 -9.81 17.93 -4.20
C SER A 427 -8.57 18.18 -3.33
N LEU A 428 -7.46 17.49 -3.61
CA LEU A 428 -6.20 17.66 -2.86
C LEU A 428 -5.64 19.08 -2.94
N LEU A 429 -5.65 19.68 -4.14
CA LEU A 429 -5.20 21.06 -4.33
C LEU A 429 -6.04 22.07 -3.52
N GLU A 430 -7.36 21.88 -3.51
CA GLU A 430 -8.28 22.75 -2.76
C GLU A 430 -8.22 22.52 -1.25
N MET A 431 -8.02 21.27 -0.80
CA MET A 431 -7.79 20.95 0.61
C MET A 431 -6.58 21.71 1.17
N ASN A 432 -5.48 21.76 0.42
CA ASN A 432 -4.25 22.45 0.84
C ASN A 432 -4.44 23.98 0.95
N GLN A 433 -5.43 24.55 0.26
CA GLN A 433 -5.77 25.97 0.30
C GLN A 433 -6.88 26.31 1.31
N ALA A 434 -7.47 25.30 1.95
CA ALA A 434 -8.61 25.49 2.86
C ALA A 434 -8.18 26.28 4.11
N LYS A 435 -8.95 27.32 4.46
CA LYS A 435 -8.68 28.21 5.60
C LYS A 435 -9.45 27.81 6.87
N ASN A 436 -10.45 26.93 6.77
CA ASN A 436 -11.27 26.41 7.87
C ASN A 436 -11.86 25.05 7.51
N LEU A 437 -12.46 24.36 8.51
CA LEU A 437 -13.04 23.04 8.31
C LEU A 437 -14.16 23.00 7.27
N ASP A 438 -14.94 24.04 7.09
CA ASP A 438 -16.03 24.04 6.11
C ASP A 438 -15.50 24.12 4.67
N ALA A 439 -14.49 24.98 4.43
CA ALA A 439 -13.79 25.01 3.14
C ALA A 439 -13.09 23.67 2.86
N PHE A 440 -12.50 23.04 3.87
CA PHE A 440 -11.87 21.73 3.74
C PHE A 440 -12.90 20.64 3.40
N LYS A 441 -14.05 20.60 4.08
CA LYS A 441 -15.15 19.67 3.79
C LYS A 441 -15.72 19.90 2.38
N LEU A 442 -15.77 21.15 1.91
CA LEU A 442 -16.21 21.48 0.56
C LEU A 442 -15.24 20.93 -0.50
N ALA A 443 -13.94 21.04 -0.26
CA ALA A 443 -12.90 20.45 -1.12
C ALA A 443 -13.03 18.91 -1.18
N LEU A 444 -13.34 18.25 -0.06
CA LEU A 444 -13.55 16.79 -0.01
C LEU A 444 -14.73 16.33 -0.88
N ASN A 445 -15.67 17.18 -1.23
CA ASN A 445 -16.77 16.81 -2.13
C ASN A 445 -16.30 16.43 -3.55
N LYS A 446 -15.09 16.82 -3.93
CA LYS A 446 -14.47 16.48 -5.22
C LYS A 446 -13.63 15.21 -5.16
N ASN A 447 -13.40 14.66 -3.97
CA ASN A 447 -12.69 13.39 -3.84
C ASN A 447 -13.57 12.25 -4.35
N TYR A 448 -13.07 11.51 -5.31
CA TYR A 448 -13.75 10.42 -6.00
C TYR A 448 -13.12 9.08 -5.64
N ALA A 449 -11.79 9.00 -5.77
CA ALA A 449 -11.00 7.80 -5.50
C ALA A 449 -9.55 8.16 -5.10
N PRO A 450 -8.96 7.45 -4.11
CA PRO A 450 -9.55 6.39 -3.29
C PRO A 450 -10.58 6.94 -2.30
N MET A 451 -11.56 6.13 -1.90
CA MET A 451 -12.44 6.49 -0.81
C MET A 451 -11.70 6.43 0.52
N GLN A 452 -11.87 7.45 1.34
CA GLN A 452 -11.16 7.59 2.62
C GLN A 452 -12.09 7.98 3.76
N ASN A 453 -11.74 7.54 4.97
CA ASN A 453 -12.17 8.17 6.21
C ASN A 453 -11.24 9.34 6.51
N VAL A 454 -11.78 10.52 6.66
CA VAL A 454 -11.03 11.74 6.97
C VAL A 454 -11.37 12.20 8.37
N VAL A 455 -10.38 12.21 9.26
CA VAL A 455 -10.49 12.84 10.59
C VAL A 455 -9.71 14.14 10.54
N MET A 456 -10.32 15.21 11.03
CA MET A 456 -9.78 16.57 10.97
C MET A 456 -10.02 17.31 12.27
N ALA A 457 -9.14 18.28 12.58
CA ALA A 457 -9.26 19.14 13.75
C ALA A 457 -8.78 20.55 13.45
N ASP A 458 -9.26 21.56 14.19
CA ASP A 458 -8.84 22.95 14.04
C ASP A 458 -8.42 23.60 15.38
N VAL A 459 -7.73 24.73 15.26
CA VAL A 459 -7.27 25.53 16.40
C VAL A 459 -8.43 26.18 17.17
N ASP A 460 -9.63 26.22 16.61
CA ASP A 460 -10.82 26.77 17.27
C ASP A 460 -11.40 25.75 18.26
N GLY A 461 -10.99 24.49 18.19
CA GLY A 461 -11.36 23.43 19.14
C GLY A 461 -12.27 22.35 18.55
N ASN A 462 -12.55 22.42 17.25
CA ASN A 462 -13.43 21.46 16.60
C ASN A 462 -12.67 20.21 16.17
N ILE A 463 -13.36 19.06 16.26
CA ILE A 463 -12.98 17.80 15.64
C ILE A 463 -14.08 17.32 14.69
N ALA A 464 -13.73 16.79 13.54
CA ALA A 464 -14.72 16.32 12.57
C ALA A 464 -14.25 15.03 11.88
N TYR A 465 -15.21 14.24 11.45
CA TYR A 465 -15.03 13.04 10.66
C TYR A 465 -15.92 13.10 9.42
N ARG A 466 -15.41 12.61 8.29
CA ARG A 466 -16.18 12.41 7.07
C ARG A 466 -15.59 11.28 6.23
N ALA A 467 -16.43 10.33 5.82
CA ALA A 467 -16.11 9.43 4.72
C ALA A 467 -16.30 10.16 3.39
N THR A 468 -15.37 9.99 2.44
CA THR A 468 -15.41 10.68 1.16
C THR A 468 -14.89 9.81 0.02
N GLY A 469 -15.61 9.77 -1.10
CA GLY A 469 -15.31 9.00 -2.31
C GLY A 469 -16.56 8.56 -3.04
N ALA A 470 -16.43 8.09 -4.27
CA ALA A 470 -17.54 7.61 -5.08
C ALA A 470 -17.78 6.12 -4.81
N VAL A 471 -18.82 5.81 -4.04
CA VAL A 471 -19.27 4.45 -3.76
C VAL A 471 -20.46 4.11 -4.66
N PRO A 472 -20.39 3.01 -5.44
CA PRO A 472 -21.48 2.59 -6.32
C PRO A 472 -22.76 2.30 -5.54
N ARG A 473 -23.89 2.80 -6.04
CA ARG A 473 -25.20 2.43 -5.57
C ARG A 473 -25.76 1.31 -6.43
N ARG A 474 -26.10 0.21 -5.80
CA ARG A 474 -26.68 -0.98 -6.42
C ARG A 474 -28.15 -1.10 -6.07
N THR A 475 -28.93 -1.80 -6.87
CA THR A 475 -30.38 -2.00 -6.58
C THR A 475 -30.53 -2.92 -5.35
N LEU A 476 -31.50 -2.62 -4.48
CA LEU A 476 -31.73 -3.40 -3.26
C LEU A 476 -32.18 -4.85 -3.51
N HIS A 477 -32.64 -5.16 -4.71
CA HIS A 477 -33.21 -6.48 -5.04
C HIS A 477 -32.22 -7.41 -5.77
N GLN A 478 -31.01 -6.93 -6.09
CA GLN A 478 -30.06 -7.75 -6.84
C GLN A 478 -29.42 -8.89 -6.02
N GLY A 479 -29.35 -8.72 -4.71
CA GLY A 479 -28.90 -9.75 -3.76
C GLY A 479 -27.39 -10.01 -3.68
N LEU A 480 -26.59 -9.74 -4.72
CA LEU A 480 -25.14 -9.93 -4.71
C LEU A 480 -24.38 -8.81 -4.00
N TYR A 481 -24.78 -7.57 -4.16
CA TYR A 481 -24.22 -6.36 -3.54
C TYR A 481 -22.68 -6.19 -3.74
N GLY A 482 -22.11 -6.67 -4.86
CA GLY A 482 -20.68 -6.57 -5.14
C GLY A 482 -19.80 -7.59 -4.41
N VAL A 483 -20.39 -8.57 -3.68
CA VAL A 483 -19.57 -9.58 -2.97
C VAL A 483 -19.00 -10.64 -3.90
N ALA A 484 -19.55 -10.84 -5.08
CA ALA A 484 -19.13 -11.85 -6.04
C ALA A 484 -19.48 -11.40 -7.47
N PRO A 485 -18.77 -11.89 -8.51
CA PRO A 485 -18.97 -11.46 -9.89
C PRO A 485 -20.42 -11.61 -10.37
N ALA A 486 -20.95 -10.56 -10.97
CA ALA A 486 -22.32 -10.49 -11.45
C ALA A 486 -22.45 -10.97 -12.90
N LEU A 487 -23.67 -11.42 -13.29
CA LEU A 487 -23.96 -11.81 -14.68
C LEU A 487 -24.18 -10.56 -15.53
N GLY A 488 -23.26 -10.24 -16.46
CA GLY A 488 -23.25 -9.01 -17.21
C GLY A 488 -24.42 -8.76 -18.15
N TRP A 489 -25.21 -9.79 -18.48
CA TRP A 489 -26.41 -9.68 -19.29
C TRP A 489 -27.71 -9.38 -18.53
N ASP A 490 -27.61 -9.29 -17.19
CA ASP A 490 -28.76 -9.02 -16.33
C ASP A 490 -28.67 -7.61 -15.72
N LYS A 491 -29.58 -6.73 -16.15
CA LYS A 491 -29.62 -5.33 -15.70
C LYS A 491 -29.80 -5.13 -14.21
N GLN A 492 -30.30 -6.13 -13.48
CA GLN A 492 -30.52 -5.97 -12.04
C GLN A 492 -29.19 -5.73 -11.29
N TYR A 493 -28.05 -6.17 -11.87
CA TYR A 493 -26.73 -6.03 -11.28
C TYR A 493 -26.01 -4.73 -11.67
N ASP A 494 -26.60 -3.90 -12.55
CA ASP A 494 -25.99 -2.64 -12.97
C ASP A 494 -25.93 -1.65 -11.81
N TRP A 495 -24.89 -0.81 -11.83
CA TRP A 495 -24.85 0.35 -10.96
C TRP A 495 -25.91 1.38 -11.37
N ILE A 496 -26.62 1.91 -10.39
CA ILE A 496 -27.67 2.93 -10.59
C ILE A 496 -27.21 4.35 -10.23
N GLY A 497 -25.92 4.55 -10.12
CA GLY A 497 -25.26 5.81 -9.74
C GLY A 497 -24.32 5.61 -8.56
N TYR A 498 -24.11 6.67 -7.80
CA TYR A 498 -23.26 6.68 -6.60
C TYR A 498 -24.07 7.08 -5.37
N VAL A 499 -23.61 6.65 -4.20
CA VAL A 499 -24.15 7.09 -2.91
C VAL A 499 -23.98 8.60 -2.79
N PRO A 500 -25.05 9.37 -2.52
CA PRO A 500 -24.95 10.82 -2.31
C PRO A 500 -23.98 11.16 -1.17
N LEU A 501 -23.20 12.21 -1.33
CA LEU A 501 -22.15 12.59 -0.37
C LEU A 501 -22.68 12.92 1.04
N ASP A 502 -23.92 13.38 1.15
CA ASP A 502 -24.61 13.68 2.40
C ASP A 502 -25.14 12.41 3.11
N GLN A 503 -25.18 11.29 2.40
CA GLN A 503 -25.52 9.97 2.95
C GLN A 503 -24.26 9.18 3.37
N LEU A 504 -23.05 9.65 3.07
CA LEU A 504 -21.84 9.03 3.57
C LEU A 504 -21.62 9.35 5.06
N PRO A 505 -21.03 8.42 5.84
CA PRO A 505 -20.80 8.62 7.26
C PRO A 505 -20.05 9.91 7.59
N SER A 506 -20.56 10.67 8.56
CA SER A 506 -19.91 11.91 9.03
C SER A 506 -20.25 12.20 10.50
N SER A 507 -19.39 12.95 11.17
CA SER A 507 -19.60 13.38 12.56
C SER A 507 -18.87 14.70 12.81
N ASN A 508 -19.46 15.58 13.62
CA ASN A 508 -18.86 16.84 14.03
C ASN A 508 -19.03 17.02 15.53
N ASN A 509 -17.92 17.26 16.24
CA ASN A 509 -17.87 17.50 17.68
C ASN A 509 -18.75 16.53 18.51
N PRO A 510 -18.53 15.19 18.39
CA PRO A 510 -19.36 14.22 19.08
C PRO A 510 -19.29 14.40 20.60
N GLU A 511 -20.37 14.06 21.28
CA GLU A 511 -20.50 14.26 22.74
C GLU A 511 -19.40 13.54 23.53
N GLN A 512 -19.00 12.33 23.09
CA GLN A 512 -17.91 11.55 23.68
C GLN A 512 -16.55 12.25 23.63
N GLY A 513 -16.38 13.30 22.83
CA GLY A 513 -15.18 14.10 22.73
C GLY A 513 -14.03 13.47 21.95
N TRP A 514 -14.25 12.39 21.24
CA TRP A 514 -13.23 11.74 20.37
C TRP A 514 -13.83 11.16 19.10
N LEU A 515 -12.96 11.01 18.10
CA LEU A 515 -13.20 10.32 16.82
C LEU A 515 -12.04 9.37 16.59
N ALA A 516 -12.30 8.15 16.07
CA ALA A 516 -11.26 7.19 15.72
C ALA A 516 -11.69 6.34 14.53
N THR A 517 -10.74 6.01 13.63
CA THR A 517 -10.93 4.99 12.62
C THR A 517 -9.66 4.14 12.45
N ALA A 518 -9.85 2.84 12.25
CA ALA A 518 -8.80 1.85 12.03
C ALA A 518 -9.24 0.82 10.98
N ASN A 519 -9.95 1.27 9.95
CA ASN A 519 -10.51 0.50 8.83
C ASN A 519 -11.68 -0.43 9.22
N GLN A 520 -12.19 -0.33 10.44
CA GLN A 520 -13.37 -1.06 10.90
C GLN A 520 -14.65 -0.51 10.21
N LYS A 521 -15.74 -1.24 10.36
CA LYS A 521 -17.07 -0.81 9.89
C LYS A 521 -17.46 0.54 10.48
N VAL A 522 -17.82 1.47 9.60
CA VAL A 522 -18.18 2.86 9.94
C VAL A 522 -19.64 3.20 9.64
N VAL A 523 -20.43 2.22 9.19
CA VAL A 523 -21.87 2.33 8.92
C VAL A 523 -22.65 1.49 9.92
N ALA A 524 -23.91 1.85 10.17
CA ALA A 524 -24.82 1.04 11.00
C ALA A 524 -25.11 -0.31 10.32
N ALA A 525 -25.48 -1.32 11.10
CA ALA A 525 -25.81 -2.65 10.61
C ALA A 525 -26.94 -2.66 9.55
N ASN A 526 -27.87 -1.74 9.69
CA ASN A 526 -29.04 -1.60 8.82
C ASN A 526 -28.92 -0.41 7.85
N ASP A 527 -27.70 0.07 7.58
CA ASP A 527 -27.50 1.17 6.62
C ASP A 527 -27.95 0.72 5.21
N PRO A 528 -28.78 1.51 4.52
CA PRO A 528 -29.27 1.15 3.18
C PRO A 528 -28.16 1.18 2.11
N ASN A 529 -27.01 1.77 2.40
CA ASN A 529 -25.85 1.86 1.53
C ASN A 529 -24.65 1.14 2.18
N PRO A 530 -24.58 -0.18 2.13
CA PRO A 530 -23.40 -0.89 2.60
C PRO A 530 -22.20 -0.46 1.74
N LEU A 531 -21.22 0.18 2.36
CA LEU A 531 -20.03 0.70 1.64
C LEU A 531 -19.11 -0.43 1.18
N THR A 532 -19.13 -1.54 1.91
CA THR A 532 -18.40 -2.79 1.63
C THR A 532 -18.94 -3.91 2.51
N SER A 533 -18.71 -5.16 2.10
CA SER A 533 -18.87 -6.36 2.94
C SER A 533 -17.56 -6.80 3.61
N ASP A 534 -16.42 -6.27 3.14
CA ASP A 534 -15.07 -6.75 3.47
C ASP A 534 -14.35 -5.76 4.42
N TRP A 535 -15.04 -5.33 5.47
CA TRP A 535 -14.47 -4.50 6.52
C TRP A 535 -13.31 -5.20 7.23
N ASP A 536 -12.35 -4.41 7.72
CA ASP A 536 -11.31 -4.93 8.58
C ASP A 536 -11.86 -5.26 9.98
N ILE A 537 -11.30 -6.27 10.64
CA ILE A 537 -11.70 -6.65 11.99
C ILE A 537 -11.48 -5.49 12.97
N PRO A 538 -12.34 -5.33 14.02
CA PRO A 538 -12.32 -4.13 14.88
C PRO A 538 -11.20 -4.12 15.92
N ALA A 539 -10.27 -5.08 15.90
CA ALA A 539 -9.25 -5.26 16.95
C ALA A 539 -8.47 -3.97 17.25
N ARG A 540 -7.93 -3.31 16.21
CA ARG A 540 -7.16 -2.06 16.38
C ARG A 540 -8.03 -0.90 16.85
N TYR A 541 -9.22 -0.75 16.29
CA TYR A 541 -10.18 0.27 16.70
C TYR A 541 -10.55 0.10 18.19
N ASN A 542 -10.92 -1.11 18.60
CA ASN A 542 -11.27 -1.40 19.99
C ASN A 542 -10.10 -1.09 20.93
N ARG A 543 -8.87 -1.41 20.52
CA ARG A 543 -7.68 -1.08 21.32
C ARG A 543 -7.45 0.43 21.43
N ILE A 544 -7.61 1.18 20.36
CA ILE A 544 -7.51 2.65 20.37
C ILE A 544 -8.56 3.23 21.34
N VAL A 545 -9.79 2.75 21.28
CA VAL A 545 -10.87 3.20 22.19
C VAL A 545 -10.53 2.87 23.65
N GLN A 546 -10.05 1.65 23.95
CA GLN A 546 -9.59 1.29 25.29
C GLN A 546 -8.49 2.26 25.80
N LEU A 547 -7.52 2.58 24.95
CA LEU A 547 -6.41 3.48 25.30
C LEU A 547 -6.89 4.92 25.51
N ILE A 548 -7.85 5.41 24.71
CA ILE A 548 -8.48 6.71 24.91
C ILE A 548 -9.20 6.76 26.28
N GLN A 549 -9.96 5.72 26.60
CA GLN A 549 -10.77 5.65 27.81
C GLN A 549 -9.96 5.33 29.09
N ALA A 550 -8.75 4.82 28.96
CA ALA A 550 -7.89 4.47 30.09
C ALA A 550 -7.38 5.67 30.89
N ARG A 551 -7.53 6.88 30.36
CA ARG A 551 -7.04 8.12 30.98
C ARG A 551 -8.09 9.23 30.86
N PRO A 552 -8.24 10.08 31.89
CA PRO A 552 -9.16 11.21 31.81
C PRO A 552 -8.66 12.33 30.88
N THR A 553 -7.33 12.46 30.73
CA THR A 553 -6.70 13.49 29.88
C THR A 553 -5.49 12.95 29.15
N HIS A 554 -5.26 13.48 27.94
CA HIS A 554 -4.18 13.11 27.05
C HIS A 554 -3.28 14.31 26.73
N ASP A 555 -2.05 14.00 26.36
CA ASP A 555 -1.00 14.91 25.91
C ASP A 555 -0.18 14.27 24.78
N LEU A 556 0.81 14.96 24.25
CA LEU A 556 1.70 14.42 23.19
C LEU A 556 2.40 13.12 23.62
N ALA A 557 2.76 12.99 24.92
CA ALA A 557 3.43 11.80 25.41
C ALA A 557 2.50 10.58 25.39
N SER A 558 1.26 10.74 25.84
CA SER A 558 0.25 9.69 25.80
C SER A 558 -0.12 9.30 24.36
N MET A 559 -0.23 10.27 23.43
CA MET A 559 -0.50 9.99 22.02
C MET A 559 0.62 9.14 21.37
N LYS A 560 1.90 9.43 21.71
CA LYS A 560 3.04 8.58 21.30
C LYS A 560 2.95 7.16 21.86
N THR A 561 2.60 7.04 23.14
CA THR A 561 2.41 5.73 23.78
C THR A 561 1.30 4.93 23.10
N MET A 562 0.19 5.57 22.74
CA MET A 562 -0.91 4.92 22.01
C MET A 562 -0.47 4.43 20.63
N GLN A 563 0.30 5.21 19.86
CA GLN A 563 0.83 4.77 18.56
C GLN A 563 1.88 3.66 18.69
N ALA A 564 2.50 3.50 19.85
CA ALA A 564 3.49 2.46 20.15
C ALA A 564 2.88 1.17 20.72
N ASP A 565 1.57 1.11 20.95
CA ASP A 565 0.91 -0.03 21.61
C ASP A 565 0.96 -1.31 20.77
N THR A 566 1.44 -2.38 21.38
CA THR A 566 1.70 -3.68 20.73
C THR A 566 0.77 -4.79 21.19
N LEU A 567 -0.21 -4.49 22.06
CA LEU A 567 -1.20 -5.47 22.48
C LEU A 567 -2.13 -5.85 21.31
N SER A 568 -2.19 -7.13 20.99
CA SER A 568 -2.92 -7.67 19.83
C SER A 568 -4.29 -8.23 20.25
N LEU A 569 -5.34 -7.39 20.21
CA LEU A 569 -6.70 -7.87 20.52
C LEU A 569 -7.23 -8.90 19.52
N GLY A 570 -6.72 -8.92 18.28
CA GLY A 570 -7.06 -9.99 17.30
C GLY A 570 -6.39 -11.33 17.62
N SER A 571 -5.44 -11.37 18.54
CA SER A 571 -4.74 -12.59 19.00
C SER A 571 -5.27 -13.11 20.33
N THR A 572 -5.87 -12.26 21.18
CA THR A 572 -6.39 -12.66 22.49
C THR A 572 -7.41 -13.80 22.46
N PRO A 573 -8.31 -13.95 21.45
CA PRO A 573 -9.27 -15.06 21.40
C PRO A 573 -8.62 -16.43 21.24
N LEU A 574 -7.35 -16.50 20.79
CA LEU A 574 -6.63 -17.77 20.63
C LEU A 574 -5.90 -18.21 21.90
N LEU A 575 -5.73 -17.31 22.89
CA LEU A 575 -4.98 -17.61 24.12
C LEU A 575 -5.56 -18.78 24.93
N PRO A 576 -6.89 -18.97 25.08
CA PRO A 576 -7.43 -20.11 25.79
C PRO A 576 -6.96 -21.45 25.20
N LEU A 577 -7.02 -21.60 23.87
CA LEU A 577 -6.55 -22.81 23.19
C LEU A 577 -5.01 -22.94 23.31
N PHE A 578 -4.28 -21.86 23.13
CA PHE A 578 -2.82 -21.85 23.24
C PHE A 578 -2.32 -22.34 24.63
N ARG A 579 -3.04 -22.00 25.70
CA ARG A 579 -2.71 -22.43 27.09
C ARG A 579 -3.01 -23.90 27.37
N THR A 580 -3.77 -24.59 26.50
CA THR A 580 -4.11 -26.02 26.67
C THR A 580 -3.19 -26.94 25.87
N ILE A 581 -2.24 -26.41 25.13
CA ILE A 581 -1.35 -27.17 24.26
C ILE A 581 -0.56 -28.22 25.05
N GLN A 582 -0.51 -29.41 24.47
CA GLN A 582 0.33 -30.50 24.89
C GLN A 582 1.36 -30.81 23.79
N SER A 583 2.63 -30.66 24.12
CA SER A 583 3.72 -30.81 23.15
C SER A 583 4.49 -32.11 23.42
N LYS A 584 4.86 -32.80 22.33
CA LYS A 584 5.77 -33.94 22.34
C LYS A 584 7.19 -33.56 21.85
N HIS A 585 7.35 -32.32 21.41
CA HIS A 585 8.64 -31.83 20.91
C HIS A 585 9.67 -31.71 22.03
N PRO A 586 10.97 -32.00 21.79
CA PRO A 586 12.02 -31.89 22.81
C PRO A 586 12.11 -30.51 23.50
N LEU A 587 11.80 -29.43 22.78
CA LEU A 587 11.77 -28.07 23.33
C LEU A 587 10.40 -27.68 23.91
N GLY A 588 9.40 -28.59 23.85
CA GLY A 588 7.99 -28.29 24.17
C GLY A 588 7.80 -27.78 25.61
N ALA A 589 8.36 -28.46 26.60
CA ALA A 589 8.22 -28.08 28.00
C ALA A 589 8.81 -26.66 28.26
N GLN A 590 9.99 -26.36 27.70
CA GLN A 590 10.63 -25.06 27.86
C GLN A 590 9.83 -23.94 27.13
N ALA A 591 9.38 -24.20 25.91
CA ALA A 591 8.58 -23.24 25.14
C ALA A 591 7.24 -22.92 25.83
N LEU A 592 6.55 -23.93 26.38
CA LEU A 592 5.31 -23.75 27.14
C LEU A 592 5.55 -22.95 28.43
N GLN A 593 6.69 -23.22 29.12
CA GLN A 593 7.06 -22.43 30.30
C GLN A 593 7.28 -20.95 29.98
N ILE A 594 7.99 -20.65 28.89
CA ILE A 594 8.23 -19.27 28.40
C ILE A 594 6.89 -18.57 28.05
N SER A 595 5.95 -19.33 27.48
CA SER A 595 4.66 -18.80 26.99
C SER A 595 3.55 -18.79 28.04
N ASN A 596 3.78 -19.28 29.26
CA ASN A 596 2.73 -19.50 30.27
C ASN A 596 1.92 -18.23 30.62
N HIS A 597 2.57 -17.07 30.68
CA HIS A 597 1.98 -15.78 31.01
C HIS A 597 1.81 -14.85 29.81
N PHE A 598 1.93 -15.39 28.60
CA PHE A 598 1.76 -14.57 27.40
C PHE A 598 0.32 -14.06 27.29
N ASP A 599 0.18 -12.75 27.09
CA ASP A 599 -1.08 -11.99 27.06
C ASP A 599 -1.41 -11.38 25.71
N ALA A 600 -0.68 -11.77 24.65
CA ALA A 600 -0.74 -11.23 23.30
C ALA A 600 -0.08 -9.84 23.14
N ASP A 601 0.83 -9.45 24.03
CA ASP A 601 1.70 -8.29 23.81
C ASP A 601 2.88 -8.66 22.91
N MET A 602 2.93 -8.09 21.71
CA MET A 602 3.87 -8.41 20.65
C MET A 602 5.15 -7.55 20.72
N GLN A 603 5.79 -7.53 21.91
CA GLN A 603 7.05 -6.81 22.12
C GLN A 603 8.21 -7.45 21.31
N ALA A 604 9.09 -6.62 20.74
CA ALA A 604 10.19 -7.08 19.89
C ALA A 604 11.16 -8.05 20.60
N ASN A 605 11.34 -7.95 21.92
CA ASN A 605 12.20 -8.82 22.71
C ASN A 605 11.51 -10.10 23.24
N SER A 606 10.22 -10.30 22.93
CA SER A 606 9.42 -11.41 23.47
C SER A 606 9.65 -12.71 22.69
N ALA A 607 10.17 -13.75 23.37
CA ALA A 607 10.22 -15.11 22.84
C ALA A 607 8.80 -15.72 22.76
N ALA A 608 7.94 -15.44 23.74
CA ALA A 608 6.56 -15.92 23.76
C ALA A 608 5.75 -15.42 22.57
N ALA A 609 5.92 -14.15 22.17
CA ALA A 609 5.29 -13.60 20.97
C ALA A 609 5.72 -14.34 19.69
N LEU A 610 6.99 -14.70 19.56
CA LEU A 610 7.49 -15.48 18.43
C LEU A 610 6.91 -16.89 18.40
N ILE A 611 6.89 -17.58 19.54
CA ILE A 611 6.33 -18.94 19.67
C ILE A 611 4.83 -18.91 19.32
N PHE A 612 4.09 -17.95 19.87
CA PHE A 612 2.65 -17.80 19.61
C PHE A 612 2.35 -17.54 18.13
N ASN A 613 3.05 -16.61 17.47
CA ASN A 613 2.83 -16.31 16.07
C ASN A 613 3.21 -17.48 15.15
N ALA A 614 4.27 -18.21 15.46
CA ALA A 614 4.65 -19.41 14.73
C ALA A 614 3.59 -20.53 14.87
N TRP A 615 3.07 -20.73 16.08
CA TRP A 615 1.96 -21.65 16.30
C TRP A 615 0.70 -21.26 15.55
N ALA A 616 0.28 -19.99 15.64
CA ALA A 616 -0.91 -19.50 14.96
C ALA A 616 -0.79 -19.61 13.44
N ASP A 617 0.40 -19.38 12.87
CA ASP A 617 0.71 -19.61 11.46
C ASP A 617 0.53 -21.09 11.07
N GLN A 618 1.17 -22.00 11.80
CA GLN A 618 1.12 -23.42 11.51
C GLN A 618 -0.32 -23.98 11.65
N LEU A 619 -1.07 -23.48 12.63
CA LEU A 619 -2.48 -23.86 12.81
C LEU A 619 -3.34 -23.37 11.65
N THR A 620 -3.18 -22.13 11.23
CA THR A 620 -3.89 -21.55 10.08
C THR A 620 -3.59 -22.33 8.79
N ARG A 621 -2.32 -22.71 8.57
CA ARG A 621 -1.91 -23.54 7.43
C ARG A 621 -2.56 -24.93 7.49
N LYS A 622 -2.59 -25.54 8.66
CA LYS A 622 -3.18 -26.86 8.84
C LYS A 622 -4.67 -26.87 8.47
N LEU A 623 -5.43 -25.87 8.90
CA LEU A 623 -6.86 -25.77 8.63
C LEU A 623 -7.17 -25.40 7.16
N PHE A 624 -6.44 -24.44 6.58
CA PHE A 624 -6.89 -23.77 5.36
C PHE A 624 -5.99 -23.97 4.12
N SER A 625 -4.82 -24.63 4.21
CA SER A 625 -3.95 -24.84 3.04
C SER A 625 -4.62 -25.60 1.88
N ARG A 626 -5.68 -26.38 2.16
CA ARG A 626 -6.49 -27.05 1.15
C ARG A 626 -7.28 -26.12 0.24
N LEU A 627 -7.39 -24.82 0.58
CA LEU A 627 -7.97 -23.78 -0.28
C LEU A 627 -7.03 -23.34 -1.39
N ALA A 628 -5.87 -23.97 -1.49
CA ALA A 628 -4.89 -23.82 -2.56
C ALA A 628 -4.49 -22.35 -2.80
N TYR A 629 -4.71 -21.85 -4.03
CA TYR A 629 -4.29 -20.52 -4.43
C TYR A 629 -4.97 -19.41 -3.63
N VAL A 630 -6.28 -19.54 -3.37
CA VAL A 630 -7.01 -18.52 -2.58
C VAL A 630 -6.40 -18.39 -1.19
N PHE A 631 -5.99 -19.53 -0.57
CA PHE A 631 -5.26 -19.48 0.69
C PHE A 631 -3.94 -18.70 0.57
N THR A 632 -3.19 -18.94 -0.50
CA THR A 632 -1.90 -18.27 -0.73
C THR A 632 -2.08 -16.75 -0.88
N GLU A 633 -3.06 -16.31 -1.67
CA GLU A 633 -3.33 -14.89 -1.90
C GLU A 633 -3.90 -14.16 -0.69
N THR A 634 -4.77 -14.84 0.07
CA THR A 634 -5.51 -14.22 1.18
C THR A 634 -4.94 -14.51 2.55
N TYR A 635 -3.91 -15.37 2.64
CA TYR A 635 -3.36 -15.86 3.89
C TYR A 635 -2.89 -14.76 4.85
N GLY A 636 -2.32 -13.70 4.31
CA GLY A 636 -1.95 -12.52 5.09
C GLY A 636 -3.13 -11.60 5.42
N ALA A 637 -4.33 -11.89 4.95
CA ALA A 637 -5.51 -11.09 5.23
C ALA A 637 -5.94 -11.26 6.70
N ARG A 638 -6.28 -10.14 7.32
CA ARG A 638 -6.74 -10.14 8.71
C ARG A 638 -8.03 -10.95 8.89
N ASN A 639 -8.84 -11.07 7.86
CA ASN A 639 -10.09 -11.85 7.87
C ASN A 639 -9.85 -13.34 8.10
N PHE A 640 -8.68 -13.90 7.71
CA PHE A 640 -8.35 -15.30 8.04
C PHE A 640 -8.20 -15.54 9.54
N ARG A 641 -7.84 -14.52 10.33
CA ARG A 641 -7.87 -14.61 11.77
C ARG A 641 -9.30 -14.80 12.28
N SER A 642 -10.28 -14.09 11.71
CA SER A 642 -11.70 -14.28 12.02
C SER A 642 -12.17 -15.70 11.62
N ALA A 643 -11.78 -16.20 10.45
CA ALA A 643 -12.08 -17.56 10.03
C ALA A 643 -11.48 -18.60 11.00
N LEU A 644 -10.24 -18.45 11.40
CA LEU A 644 -9.59 -19.33 12.38
C LEU A 644 -10.35 -19.33 13.71
N ILE A 645 -10.66 -18.15 14.24
CA ILE A 645 -11.41 -18.01 15.50
C ILE A 645 -12.78 -18.66 15.37
N LEU A 646 -13.49 -18.44 14.26
CA LEU A 646 -14.80 -19.04 14.00
C LEU A 646 -14.75 -20.58 14.03
N GLN A 647 -13.77 -21.16 13.33
CA GLN A 647 -13.64 -22.63 13.27
C GLN A 647 -13.27 -23.23 14.62
N LEU A 648 -12.49 -22.55 15.43
CA LEU A 648 -12.06 -23.02 16.76
C LEU A 648 -13.16 -22.90 17.83
N GLN A 649 -14.32 -22.27 17.54
CA GLN A 649 -15.49 -22.27 18.42
C GLN A 649 -16.17 -23.65 18.48
N ASP A 650 -16.05 -24.44 17.41
CA ASP A 650 -16.46 -25.85 17.38
C ASP A 650 -15.24 -26.76 17.53
N PRO A 651 -15.06 -27.45 18.67
CA PRO A 651 -13.92 -28.36 18.87
C PRO A 651 -13.79 -29.48 17.84
N HIS A 652 -14.88 -29.79 17.15
CA HIS A 652 -14.98 -30.82 16.11
C HIS A 652 -15.22 -30.22 14.71
N SER A 653 -14.84 -28.96 14.50
CA SER A 653 -14.96 -28.33 13.18
C SER A 653 -14.34 -29.22 12.09
N PRO A 654 -15.04 -29.47 10.98
CA PRO A 654 -14.50 -30.25 9.86
C PRO A 654 -13.29 -29.60 9.20
N TRP A 655 -12.99 -28.34 9.53
CA TRP A 655 -11.79 -27.65 9.08
C TRP A 655 -10.54 -28.05 9.89
N CYS A 656 -10.70 -28.56 11.11
CA CYS A 656 -9.60 -29.06 11.94
C CYS A 656 -9.12 -30.45 11.51
N ASP A 657 -9.97 -31.22 10.84
CA ASP A 657 -9.67 -32.55 10.32
C ASP A 657 -8.89 -32.48 9.00
N ASP A 658 -7.80 -33.24 8.89
CA ASP A 658 -7.07 -33.39 7.63
C ASP A 658 -7.61 -34.63 6.89
N PRO A 659 -8.40 -34.49 5.81
CA PRO A 659 -9.00 -35.60 5.10
C PRO A 659 -7.98 -36.54 4.42
N ARG A 660 -6.69 -36.22 4.47
CA ARG A 660 -5.59 -37.06 3.95
C ARG A 660 -5.11 -38.10 4.98
N THR A 661 -5.49 -37.94 6.25
CA THR A 661 -5.15 -38.86 7.32
C THR A 661 -6.29 -39.81 7.59
N PRO A 662 -6.04 -41.02 8.10
CA PRO A 662 -7.10 -41.99 8.43
C PRO A 662 -7.80 -41.70 9.77
N THR A 663 -7.26 -40.78 10.57
CA THR A 663 -7.80 -40.39 11.88
C THR A 663 -8.57 -39.09 11.77
N ILE A 664 -9.69 -38.97 12.47
CA ILE A 664 -10.44 -37.71 12.58
C ILE A 664 -9.75 -36.89 13.68
N GLU A 665 -9.15 -35.75 13.30
CA GLU A 665 -8.51 -34.86 14.24
C GLU A 665 -9.49 -33.85 14.82
N SER A 666 -9.38 -33.62 16.14
CA SER A 666 -10.02 -32.48 16.80
C SER A 666 -9.21 -31.20 16.61
N CYS A 667 -9.82 -30.03 16.90
CA CYS A 667 -9.10 -28.77 16.88
C CYS A 667 -7.96 -28.72 17.92
N ALA A 668 -8.07 -29.46 19.03
CA ALA A 668 -7.00 -29.61 20.00
C ALA A 668 -5.82 -30.42 19.42
N ASP A 669 -6.08 -31.51 18.69
CA ASP A 669 -5.05 -32.31 18.03
C ASP A 669 -4.34 -31.49 16.96
N ALA A 670 -5.11 -30.75 16.15
CA ALA A 670 -4.56 -29.81 15.16
C ALA A 670 -3.68 -28.74 15.78
N SER A 671 -4.08 -28.21 16.94
CA SER A 671 -3.33 -27.19 17.71
C SER A 671 -2.01 -27.73 18.26
N ASN A 672 -2.01 -28.95 18.84
CA ASN A 672 -0.82 -29.61 19.37
C ASN A 672 0.22 -29.90 18.26
N ASP A 673 -0.24 -30.46 17.12
CA ASP A 673 0.60 -30.71 15.97
C ASP A 673 1.18 -29.40 15.38
N ALA A 674 0.37 -28.35 15.29
CA ALA A 674 0.82 -27.04 14.83
C ALA A 674 1.90 -26.44 15.74
N PHE A 675 1.80 -26.66 17.05
CA PHE A 675 2.81 -26.18 18.00
C PHE A 675 4.16 -26.90 17.83
N ASP A 676 4.13 -28.24 17.71
CA ASP A 676 5.33 -29.01 17.50
C ASP A 676 6.03 -28.62 16.18
N ARG A 677 5.26 -28.42 15.08
CA ARG A 677 5.79 -27.92 13.80
C ARG A 677 6.36 -26.48 13.92
N ALA A 678 5.74 -25.64 14.72
CA ALA A 678 6.26 -24.30 14.98
C ALA A 678 7.61 -24.35 15.67
N LEU A 679 7.81 -25.25 16.65
CA LEU A 679 9.08 -25.44 17.31
C LEU A 679 10.16 -26.03 16.39
N ASP A 680 9.80 -26.94 15.46
CA ASP A 680 10.72 -27.41 14.42
C ASP A 680 11.20 -26.26 13.52
N LEU A 681 10.28 -25.40 13.10
CA LEU A 681 10.59 -24.21 12.27
C LEU A 681 11.52 -23.26 13.01
N LEU A 682 11.17 -22.91 14.25
CA LEU A 682 11.92 -21.93 15.05
C LEU A 682 13.28 -22.45 15.47
N SER A 683 13.39 -23.72 15.87
CA SER A 683 14.68 -24.31 16.24
C SER A 683 15.65 -24.38 15.07
N LYS A 684 15.14 -24.66 13.86
CA LYS A 684 15.94 -24.65 12.63
C LYS A 684 16.46 -23.26 12.29
N GLN A 685 15.66 -22.23 12.53
CA GLN A 685 15.96 -20.86 12.09
C GLN A 685 16.73 -20.07 13.15
N PHE A 686 16.39 -20.23 14.44
CA PHE A 686 16.90 -19.43 15.54
C PHE A 686 17.71 -20.24 16.57
N GLY A 687 17.92 -21.54 16.33
CA GLY A 687 18.66 -22.44 17.21
C GLY A 687 17.80 -23.08 18.30
N SER A 688 18.39 -24.07 19.02
CA SER A 688 17.69 -24.96 19.93
C SER A 688 17.49 -24.42 21.36
N ASP A 689 17.72 -23.12 21.60
CA ASP A 689 17.53 -22.50 22.91
C ASP A 689 16.41 -21.45 22.85
N PRO A 690 15.16 -21.78 23.21
CA PRO A 690 14.03 -20.86 23.15
C PRO A 690 14.17 -19.59 24.00
N THR A 691 15.07 -19.58 25.02
CA THR A 691 15.29 -18.38 25.83
C THR A 691 16.04 -17.27 25.10
N LYS A 692 16.68 -17.59 23.98
CA LYS A 692 17.37 -16.63 23.10
C LYS A 692 16.52 -16.15 21.95
N TRP A 693 15.34 -16.70 21.79
CA TRP A 693 14.41 -16.27 20.74
C TRP A 693 13.84 -14.91 21.08
N ALA A 694 13.60 -14.09 20.07
CA ALA A 694 12.98 -12.78 20.19
C ALA A 694 12.14 -12.46 18.98
N TRP A 695 10.96 -11.91 19.18
CA TRP A 695 10.03 -11.56 18.11
C TRP A 695 10.69 -10.68 17.06
N GLY A 696 11.35 -9.58 17.45
CA GLY A 696 12.01 -8.64 16.56
C GLY A 696 13.16 -9.23 15.73
N ASN A 697 13.73 -10.38 16.11
CA ASN A 697 14.74 -11.05 15.30
C ASN A 697 14.13 -11.77 14.09
N ALA A 698 12.88 -12.19 14.20
CA ALA A 698 12.10 -12.80 13.13
C ALA A 698 11.26 -11.74 12.39
N HIS A 699 10.65 -10.81 13.15
CA HIS A 699 9.76 -9.77 12.66
C HIS A 699 10.55 -8.51 12.26
N MET A 700 11.34 -8.63 11.20
CA MET A 700 12.10 -7.52 10.65
C MET A 700 11.22 -6.70 9.70
N ALA A 701 11.16 -5.39 9.91
CA ALA A 701 10.58 -4.47 8.94
C ALA A 701 11.56 -4.23 7.79
N ILE A 702 11.15 -4.57 6.58
CA ILE A 702 11.99 -4.50 5.38
C ILE A 702 11.46 -3.41 4.44
N SER A 703 12.17 -2.30 4.32
CA SER A 703 11.96 -1.32 3.26
C SER A 703 12.77 -1.75 2.03
N GLU A 704 12.09 -2.37 1.07
CA GLU A 704 12.74 -2.95 -0.11
C GLU A 704 12.90 -1.88 -1.21
N HIS A 705 14.07 -1.86 -1.84
CA HIS A 705 14.34 -1.03 -3.00
C HIS A 705 13.92 -1.73 -4.31
N HIS A 706 13.18 -1.03 -5.16
CA HIS A 706 12.73 -1.58 -6.45
C HIS A 706 13.48 -0.96 -7.64
N PRO A 707 14.10 -1.80 -8.54
CA PRO A 707 14.09 -3.28 -8.55
C PRO A 707 15.30 -3.90 -7.82
N LEU A 708 16.27 -3.11 -7.33
CA LEU A 708 17.60 -3.61 -6.93
C LEU A 708 17.60 -4.40 -5.61
N GLY A 709 16.58 -4.22 -4.77
CA GLY A 709 16.48 -4.87 -3.46
C GLY A 709 16.40 -6.39 -3.50
N LYS A 710 15.93 -6.96 -4.62
CA LYS A 710 15.84 -8.42 -4.82
C LYS A 710 17.19 -9.05 -5.19
N ILE A 711 18.17 -8.27 -5.61
CA ILE A 711 19.51 -8.75 -5.97
C ILE A 711 20.33 -8.83 -4.68
N LYS A 712 20.73 -10.03 -4.23
CA LYS A 712 21.33 -10.29 -2.91
C LYS A 712 22.41 -9.29 -2.47
N VAL A 713 23.35 -8.95 -3.35
CA VAL A 713 24.45 -8.02 -3.04
C VAL A 713 23.94 -6.57 -2.98
N LEU A 714 23.13 -6.16 -3.96
CA LEU A 714 22.57 -4.81 -4.02
C LEU A 714 21.51 -4.61 -2.92
N GLY A 715 20.70 -5.63 -2.65
CA GLY A 715 19.73 -5.58 -1.56
C GLY A 715 20.36 -5.30 -0.18
N ALA A 716 21.57 -5.78 0.06
CA ALA A 716 22.29 -5.46 1.29
C ALA A 716 22.70 -3.97 1.40
N MET A 717 22.81 -3.26 0.27
CA MET A 717 23.15 -1.83 0.23
C MET A 717 21.92 -0.93 0.18
N PHE A 718 20.88 -1.35 -0.52
CA PHE A 718 19.73 -0.52 -0.85
C PHE A 718 18.54 -0.73 0.08
N ASN A 719 18.36 -1.93 0.64
CA ASN A 719 17.25 -2.22 1.55
C ASN A 719 17.54 -1.71 2.97
N LEU A 720 16.52 -1.18 3.63
CA LEU A 720 16.59 -0.81 5.03
C LEU A 720 15.87 -1.87 5.86
N LYS A 721 16.48 -2.28 6.99
CA LYS A 721 15.96 -3.33 7.87
C LYS A 721 15.99 -2.87 9.32
N GLN A 722 14.89 -3.09 10.05
CA GLN A 722 14.79 -2.75 11.47
C GLN A 722 14.05 -3.88 12.22
N PRO A 723 14.51 -4.31 13.41
CA PRO A 723 13.69 -5.12 14.30
C PRO A 723 12.39 -4.38 14.61
N PHE A 724 11.24 -5.05 14.53
CA PHE A 724 9.97 -4.36 14.66
C PHE A 724 9.03 -5.11 15.61
N PRO A 725 8.31 -4.42 16.53
CA PRO A 725 7.29 -5.00 17.39
C PRO A 725 5.92 -5.04 16.70
N GLY A 726 4.91 -5.52 17.43
CA GLY A 726 3.52 -5.56 16.94
C GLY A 726 3.27 -6.75 16.03
N ASP A 727 2.05 -6.85 15.54
CA ASP A 727 1.60 -7.82 14.55
C ASP A 727 0.55 -7.21 13.62
N SER A 728 -0.20 -8.02 12.88
CA SER A 728 -1.27 -7.56 11.98
C SER A 728 -2.46 -6.91 12.70
N PHE A 729 -2.59 -7.02 14.03
CA PHE A 729 -3.79 -6.68 14.82
C PHE A 729 -3.51 -5.71 15.98
N SER A 730 -2.28 -5.33 16.22
CA SER A 730 -1.89 -4.30 17.19
C SER A 730 -1.99 -2.89 16.61
N VAL A 731 -2.07 -1.86 17.45
CA VAL A 731 -2.09 -0.45 17.01
C VAL A 731 -0.78 -0.12 16.30
N ASN A 732 0.36 -0.45 16.91
CA ASN A 732 1.67 -0.42 16.26
C ASN A 732 1.81 -1.64 15.36
N ILE A 733 1.28 -1.55 14.16
CA ILE A 733 1.16 -2.68 13.25
C ILE A 733 2.48 -3.01 12.55
N GLY A 734 2.78 -4.32 12.46
CA GLY A 734 3.70 -4.92 11.49
C GLY A 734 3.02 -6.13 10.86
N ARG A 735 2.61 -6.03 9.60
CA ARG A 735 1.89 -7.12 8.93
C ARG A 735 2.83 -8.24 8.57
N LEU A 736 2.44 -9.48 8.87
CA LEU A 736 3.21 -10.68 8.57
C LEU A 736 3.21 -11.01 7.07
N GLU A 737 4.37 -11.35 6.53
CA GLU A 737 4.57 -11.82 5.15
C GLU A 737 4.65 -13.35 5.08
N LEU A 738 3.73 -14.03 5.69
CA LEU A 738 3.73 -15.46 6.02
C LEU A 738 3.95 -16.44 4.85
N LEU A 739 3.91 -15.99 3.60
CA LEU A 739 4.10 -16.83 2.41
C LEU A 739 5.56 -17.06 2.04
N ARG A 740 6.51 -16.37 2.67
CA ARG A 740 7.93 -16.55 2.41
C ARG A 740 8.47 -17.70 3.23
N ALA A 741 8.87 -18.79 2.55
CA ALA A 741 9.41 -19.97 3.18
C ALA A 741 10.68 -19.71 3.99
N GLU A 742 11.51 -18.71 3.58
CA GLU A 742 12.78 -18.41 4.24
C GLU A 742 12.63 -17.53 5.49
N ASN A 743 11.72 -16.51 5.43
CA ASN A 743 11.51 -15.55 6.52
C ASN A 743 10.01 -15.24 6.66
N PRO A 744 9.20 -16.15 7.21
CA PRO A 744 7.73 -16.02 7.21
C PRO A 744 7.20 -14.88 8.09
N PHE A 745 8.03 -14.36 9.01
CA PHE A 745 7.61 -13.34 9.96
C PHE A 745 8.10 -11.93 9.63
N GLU A 746 8.88 -11.74 8.56
CA GLU A 746 9.24 -10.39 8.09
C GLU A 746 8.00 -9.57 7.76
N THR A 747 8.09 -8.24 7.96
CA THR A 747 7.03 -7.32 7.51
C THR A 747 7.54 -6.39 6.42
N LYS A 748 6.74 -6.25 5.36
CA LYS A 748 6.93 -5.25 4.30
C LYS A 748 5.82 -4.21 4.30
N GLN A 749 4.94 -4.26 5.30
CA GLN A 749 3.83 -3.35 5.47
C GLN A 749 3.63 -3.06 6.95
N ALA A 750 3.84 -1.80 7.33
CA ALA A 750 3.72 -1.32 8.71
C ALA A 750 3.25 0.14 8.69
N SER A 751 3.22 0.80 9.86
CA SER A 751 3.02 2.25 9.94
C SER A 751 4.08 2.97 9.11
N SER A 752 3.77 3.27 7.84
CA SER A 752 4.72 3.85 6.88
C SER A 752 5.19 5.25 7.28
N MET A 753 4.38 5.95 8.04
CA MET A 753 4.72 7.16 8.80
C MET A 753 3.86 7.24 10.05
N ARG A 754 4.23 8.09 11.00
CA ARG A 754 3.40 8.51 12.14
C ARG A 754 3.43 10.02 12.24
N ALA A 755 2.29 10.63 12.57
CA ALA A 755 2.18 12.05 12.88
C ALA A 755 1.25 12.28 14.06
N ILE A 756 1.54 13.32 14.86
CA ILE A 756 0.71 13.81 15.96
C ILE A 756 0.65 15.33 15.83
N TYR A 757 -0.53 15.87 15.67
CA TYR A 757 -0.77 17.31 15.51
C TYR A 757 -1.34 17.86 16.82
N ASP A 758 -0.69 18.91 17.35
CA ASP A 758 -1.12 19.63 18.56
C ASP A 758 -1.79 20.95 18.14
N LEU A 759 -3.11 21.00 18.25
CA LEU A 759 -3.89 22.19 17.86
C LEU A 759 -3.82 23.32 18.90
N SER A 760 -3.18 23.08 20.06
CA SER A 760 -2.86 24.13 21.04
C SER A 760 -1.60 24.91 20.63
N ASN A 761 -0.63 24.21 20.03
CA ASN A 761 0.60 24.77 19.49
C ASN A 761 1.09 23.88 18.35
N LEU A 762 0.72 24.28 17.13
CA LEU A 762 1.02 23.51 15.91
C LEU A 762 2.52 23.32 15.66
N GLU A 763 3.40 24.19 16.20
CA GLU A 763 4.85 24.02 16.08
C GLU A 763 5.42 22.91 16.99
N GLN A 764 4.62 22.35 17.92
CA GLN A 764 4.94 21.16 18.70
C GLN A 764 4.47 19.85 18.05
N SER A 765 3.84 19.93 16.86
CA SER A 765 3.44 18.74 16.10
C SER A 765 4.65 17.87 15.76
N LEU A 766 4.42 16.56 15.66
CA LEU A 766 5.46 15.55 15.56
C LEU A 766 5.25 14.67 14.33
N PHE A 767 6.34 14.17 13.75
CA PHE A 767 6.28 13.16 12.69
C PHE A 767 7.46 12.19 12.76
N ILE A 768 7.35 11.07 12.08
CA ILE A 768 8.45 10.13 11.77
C ILE A 768 8.02 9.21 10.62
N TYR A 769 8.96 8.69 9.83
CA TYR A 769 8.70 7.62 8.86
C TYR A 769 9.92 6.70 8.65
N GLN A 770 9.72 5.56 7.99
CA GLN A 770 10.62 4.39 8.03
C GLN A 770 11.94 4.50 7.26
N ALA A 771 12.17 5.56 6.49
CA ALA A 771 13.41 5.74 5.72
C ALA A 771 14.03 7.12 6.01
N GLY A 772 14.19 7.96 5.00
CA GLY A 772 14.65 9.35 5.08
C GLY A 772 14.21 10.14 3.86
N GLN A 773 14.49 11.45 3.84
CA GLN A 773 14.04 12.37 2.79
C GLN A 773 14.68 12.05 1.43
N SER A 774 15.92 11.61 1.40
CA SER A 774 16.65 11.38 0.15
C SER A 774 16.33 10.02 -0.49
N GLY A 775 16.26 9.99 -1.81
CA GLY A 775 16.22 8.77 -2.61
C GLY A 775 17.60 8.25 -3.03
N TRP A 776 18.64 8.96 -2.69
CA TRP A 776 20.01 8.61 -3.03
C TRP A 776 20.62 7.73 -1.94
N VAL A 777 20.99 6.50 -2.27
CA VAL A 777 21.50 5.50 -1.31
C VAL A 777 22.77 5.97 -0.59
N GLN A 778 23.59 6.79 -1.23
CA GLN A 778 24.81 7.37 -0.65
C GLN A 778 24.55 8.59 0.27
N SER A 779 23.31 9.09 0.31
CA SER A 779 22.95 10.21 1.18
C SER A 779 22.79 9.75 2.62
N GLN A 780 23.31 10.55 3.58
CA GLN A 780 23.04 10.33 5.00
C GLN A 780 21.54 10.39 5.34
N PHE A 781 20.72 11.01 4.49
CA PHE A 781 19.27 11.13 4.64
C PHE A 781 18.48 10.06 3.90
N TYR A 782 19.12 8.97 3.45
CA TYR A 782 18.42 7.85 2.81
C TYR A 782 17.65 6.99 3.82
N GLY A 783 18.24 6.70 4.98
CA GLY A 783 17.65 5.82 5.99
C GLY A 783 17.78 6.30 7.44
N ASN A 784 18.16 7.56 7.67
CA ASN A 784 18.48 8.13 8.99
C ASN A 784 17.29 8.10 9.97
N MET A 785 16.06 8.13 9.51
CA MET A 785 14.86 8.11 10.35
C MET A 785 14.44 6.68 10.73
N GLY A 786 14.91 5.64 10.02
CA GLY A 786 14.51 4.25 10.23
C GLY A 786 14.68 3.75 11.67
N PRO A 787 15.85 3.93 12.31
CA PRO A 787 16.06 3.55 13.71
C PRO A 787 15.14 4.32 14.69
N LEU A 788 14.91 5.60 14.46
CA LEU A 788 13.99 6.43 15.26
C LEU A 788 12.56 5.92 15.12
N TRP A 789 12.12 5.66 13.90
CA TRP A 789 10.80 5.14 13.59
C TRP A 789 10.53 3.79 14.25
N ALA A 790 11.46 2.85 14.17
CA ALA A 790 11.32 1.53 14.79
C ALA A 790 11.20 1.60 16.32
N ASN A 791 11.82 2.60 16.94
CA ASN A 791 11.80 2.85 18.38
C ASN A 791 10.75 3.88 18.83
N ASN A 792 9.77 4.22 17.96
CA ASN A 792 8.72 5.19 18.26
C ASN A 792 9.24 6.56 18.76
N GLN A 793 10.36 7.00 18.22
CA GLN A 793 10.92 8.33 18.42
C GLN A 793 10.48 9.24 17.29
N TYR A 794 10.21 10.51 17.59
CA TYR A 794 9.62 11.47 16.67
C TYR A 794 10.53 12.68 16.49
N LEU A 795 10.35 13.32 15.34
CA LEU A 795 10.96 14.59 14.97
C LEU A 795 9.89 15.71 14.98
N PRO A 796 10.25 16.96 15.23
CA PRO A 796 9.31 18.07 15.18
C PRO A 796 8.86 18.36 13.73
N LEU A 797 7.56 18.69 13.55
CA LEU A 797 6.98 19.12 12.29
C LEU A 797 6.64 20.60 12.35
N GLN A 798 7.65 21.43 12.12
CA GLN A 798 7.60 22.88 12.29
C GLN A 798 7.49 23.60 10.95
N MET A 799 6.64 24.64 10.84
CA MET A 799 6.66 25.58 9.71
C MET A 799 7.75 26.64 9.88
N LYS A 800 8.15 26.89 11.14
CA LYS A 800 9.21 27.83 11.51
C LYS A 800 10.29 27.09 12.28
N PRO A 801 11.17 26.34 11.60
CA PRO A 801 12.20 25.56 12.26
C PRO A 801 13.19 26.48 12.97
N GLU A 802 13.67 26.04 14.13
CA GLU A 802 14.65 26.79 14.93
C GLU A 802 16.01 26.92 14.22
N LYS A 803 16.33 25.92 13.38
CA LYS A 803 17.62 25.87 12.69
C LYS A 803 17.46 25.51 11.21
N ILE A 804 18.04 26.38 10.37
CA ILE A 804 18.19 26.16 8.94
C ILE A 804 19.60 25.65 8.68
N THR A 805 19.72 24.55 7.94
CA THR A 805 21.01 23.92 7.62
C THR A 805 21.51 24.28 6.23
N HIS A 806 20.61 24.45 5.26
CA HIS A 806 20.93 24.72 3.87
C HIS A 806 19.91 25.68 3.25
N GLN A 807 20.32 26.35 2.16
CA GLN A 807 19.48 27.29 1.42
C GLN A 807 19.73 27.15 -0.07
N LEU A 808 18.66 26.98 -0.85
CA LEU A 808 18.68 26.93 -2.31
C LEU A 808 17.74 28.00 -2.88
N GLU A 809 18.23 28.81 -3.80
CA GLU A 809 17.42 29.76 -4.56
C GLU A 809 17.18 29.22 -5.98
N LEU A 810 15.93 29.03 -6.35
CA LEU A 810 15.53 28.87 -7.76
C LEU A 810 15.28 30.28 -8.31
N ALA A 811 16.10 30.75 -9.24
CA ALA A 811 16.03 32.08 -9.81
C ALA A 811 15.57 32.05 -11.25
N THR A 812 14.82 33.05 -11.66
CA THR A 812 14.46 33.28 -13.06
C THR A 812 15.63 33.78 -13.87
N LYS A 813 15.68 33.47 -15.17
CA LYS A 813 16.57 34.11 -16.09
C LYS A 813 16.07 35.55 -16.32
N LYS A 814 16.87 36.56 -15.93
CA LYS A 814 16.55 37.95 -16.21
C LYS A 814 16.55 38.22 -17.71
#